data_987eaf0640e8ca1e9d41847023bcc0aa
#
_entry.id   987eaf0640e8ca1e9d41847023bcc0aa
#
_cell.length_a   1.000
_cell.length_b   1.000
_cell.length_c   1.000
_cell.angle_alpha   90.00
_cell.angle_beta   90.00
_cell.angle_gamma   90.00
#
_symmetry.space_group_name_H-M   'P 1'
#
loop_
_entity.id
_entity.type
_entity.pdbx_description
1 polymer ?
#
loop_
_entity_poly.entity_id
_entity_poly.type
_entity_poly.pdbx_seq_one_letter_code
_entity_poly.pdbx_strand_id
1 'polypeptide(L)'
;MRILVSWLRDFVDVPGTPEEIARTMSVRGFAVEGIESVGADDAVLDFEITANRPDCMSVMGMAREIATAYGLQIRRPVVGADTLALSSLKSVETSDVDVVIERSDLCARYAGAVADVTVGPSPAWMQERLSAAGIRPISNIVDITNYVLIELGHPMHAFDLATIGGAQIRVRTAAPGEKLRTLDGQVRELFPEMLVIADAQRAVAVAGVMGGADTEVTGTTTAIVFESAYFNPLSVRRTSKALGLKTEASIRFERGADPRLAVTAMQRACALLETIGAGRARGTVVDRHPVHAEPTLLRLRRDRIQRLLGTAIPDADVRRILESLGFALHAPSTALGAGPSTALGASAGTEGWDVTVPTRRVDCLREVDLIEEVARHYGFDRLPVTFPALTSAPPPVDPRIMRARQLRTVLTAAGFSEAVTFGFIGEASAALFAADGDLVPIANPLSENFAVLRPSALPGLVDAVSHNRRREQRDVRLFEIGNRFSRSAGERRAVACAWTGVAGGDHWSGGSREVDFFDIKGVAERICEAVLVEPRTEPHREKWLVPGRTAALVSDGTRVGVVGQLAPAIADTHGLPHGEAVYVAEIDLDALEAAAGSRHVRVEPLPRYPSVTRDISVLLDDTLPAADVRATIRAAAPATLVRVREFDRYQGKGIPDDKVSLSLRLTFRSSDRTLTDAEVQAAMDAVLDTLKTSHGAVQR
;
A
#
# COMPACT_ATOMS: atom_id res chain seq x y z
N MET A 1 17.95 7.72 4.65
CA MET A 1 19.04 8.36 5.44
C MET A 1 20.35 8.12 4.74
N ARG A 2 20.89 9.19 4.12
CA ARG A 2 22.10 9.11 3.29
C ARG A 2 23.35 9.24 4.18
N ILE A 3 24.24 8.28 4.12
CA ILE A 3 25.47 8.23 4.95
C ILE A 3 26.68 7.90 4.09
N LEU A 4 27.68 8.77 4.14
CA LEU A 4 28.97 8.53 3.50
C LEU A 4 29.75 7.46 4.27
N VAL A 5 30.28 6.47 3.59
CA VAL A 5 30.95 5.31 4.22
C VAL A 5 32.21 5.75 4.99
N SER A 6 32.99 6.70 4.45
CA SER A 6 34.12 7.24 5.21
C SER A 6 33.71 7.93 6.50
N TRP A 7 32.58 8.67 6.52
CA TRP A 7 32.07 9.26 7.75
C TRP A 7 31.61 8.21 8.76
N LEU A 8 30.97 7.12 8.29
CA LEU A 8 30.62 5.98 9.12
C LEU A 8 31.87 5.33 9.74
N ARG A 9 32.95 5.23 8.97
CA ARG A 9 34.24 4.66 9.40
C ARG A 9 34.96 5.49 10.47
N ASP A 10 34.61 6.75 10.66
CA ASP A 10 35.08 7.50 11.83
C ASP A 10 34.58 6.89 13.16
N PHE A 11 33.42 6.25 13.13
CA PHE A 11 32.77 5.68 14.32
C PHE A 11 32.98 4.17 14.48
N VAL A 12 33.15 3.44 13.39
CA VAL A 12 33.29 1.99 13.40
C VAL A 12 34.20 1.53 12.26
N ASP A 13 35.16 0.69 12.59
CA ASP A 13 36.12 0.15 11.62
C ASP A 13 35.50 -1.01 10.82
N VAL A 14 34.42 -0.70 10.11
CA VAL A 14 33.68 -1.70 9.36
C VAL A 14 34.47 -2.19 8.16
N PRO A 15 34.76 -3.50 8.05
CA PRO A 15 35.41 -4.10 6.90
C PRO A 15 34.42 -4.25 5.72
N GLY A 16 34.96 -4.54 4.55
CA GLY A 16 34.17 -4.90 3.35
C GLY A 16 33.79 -3.70 2.50
N THR A 17 33.09 -4.03 1.42
CA THR A 17 32.60 -3.07 0.43
C THR A 17 31.28 -2.44 0.86
N PRO A 18 30.89 -1.31 0.25
CA PRO A 18 29.58 -0.70 0.49
C PRO A 18 28.42 -1.68 0.27
N GLU A 19 28.51 -2.56 -0.72
CA GLU A 19 27.48 -3.57 -1.03
C GLU A 19 27.38 -4.65 0.05
N GLU A 20 28.52 -5.04 0.64
CA GLU A 20 28.54 -6.00 1.75
C GLU A 20 27.91 -5.40 3.02
N ILE A 21 28.21 -4.14 3.31
CA ILE A 21 27.60 -3.40 4.42
C ILE A 21 26.09 -3.27 4.19
N ALA A 22 25.68 -2.87 2.99
CA ALA A 22 24.29 -2.74 2.61
C ALA A 22 23.50 -4.06 2.79
N ARG A 23 24.06 -5.16 2.29
CA ARG A 23 23.46 -6.49 2.43
C ARG A 23 23.34 -6.92 3.90
N THR A 24 24.40 -6.69 4.67
CA THR A 24 24.44 -7.04 6.10
C THR A 24 23.36 -6.27 6.89
N MET A 25 23.17 -4.99 6.58
CA MET A 25 22.20 -4.16 7.28
C MET A 25 20.77 -4.39 6.82
N SER A 26 20.56 -4.68 5.53
CA SER A 26 19.22 -4.97 4.99
C SER A 26 18.57 -6.18 5.67
N VAL A 27 19.31 -7.25 5.90
CA VAL A 27 18.78 -8.44 6.62
C VAL A 27 18.58 -8.21 8.13
N ARG A 28 19.00 -7.04 8.66
CA ARG A 28 18.81 -6.61 10.04
C ARG A 28 17.76 -5.50 10.20
N GLY A 29 16.97 -5.26 9.14
CA GLY A 29 15.86 -4.32 9.19
C GLY A 29 16.19 -2.89 8.76
N PHE A 30 17.36 -2.65 8.15
CA PHE A 30 17.75 -1.37 7.57
C PHE A 30 17.97 -1.55 6.05
N ALA A 31 16.90 -1.52 5.29
CA ALA A 31 16.97 -1.63 3.84
C ALA A 31 17.83 -0.50 3.25
N VAL A 32 18.63 -0.82 2.24
CA VAL A 32 19.40 0.17 1.49
C VAL A 32 18.73 0.36 0.13
N GLU A 33 18.18 1.55 -0.11
CA GLU A 33 17.47 1.89 -1.34
C GLU A 33 18.43 2.17 -2.50
N GLY A 34 19.65 2.65 -2.20
CA GLY A 34 20.66 2.97 -3.20
C GLY A 34 22.06 3.03 -2.64
N ILE A 35 23.03 2.77 -3.54
CA ILE A 35 24.46 2.97 -3.30
C ILE A 35 24.96 3.89 -4.39
N GLU A 36 25.52 5.05 -4.00
CA GLU A 36 26.03 6.08 -4.91
C GLU A 36 27.53 6.22 -4.70
N SER A 37 28.33 5.98 -5.72
CA SER A 37 29.79 6.14 -5.65
C SER A 37 30.19 7.61 -5.54
N VAL A 38 31.11 7.92 -4.64
CA VAL A 38 31.67 9.27 -4.42
C VAL A 38 33.18 9.21 -4.63
N GLY A 39 33.65 9.81 -5.71
CA GLY A 39 35.06 9.69 -6.09
C GLY A 39 35.44 8.25 -6.44
N ALA A 40 36.70 7.89 -6.17
CA ALA A 40 37.24 6.55 -6.48
C ALA A 40 37.05 5.55 -5.35
N ASP A 41 37.02 6.01 -4.10
CA ASP A 41 37.19 5.12 -2.93
C ASP A 41 36.08 5.23 -1.86
N ASP A 42 35.03 6.02 -2.13
CA ASP A 42 33.94 6.22 -1.15
C ASP A 42 32.55 6.04 -1.79
N ALA A 43 31.53 5.88 -0.94
CA ALA A 43 30.17 5.72 -1.38
C ALA A 43 29.17 6.26 -0.34
N VAL A 44 28.01 6.69 -0.82
CA VAL A 44 26.84 7.01 0.01
C VAL A 44 25.92 5.80 0.02
N LEU A 45 25.58 5.34 1.23
CA LEU A 45 24.52 4.36 1.46
C LEU A 45 23.24 5.10 1.84
N ASP A 46 22.16 4.86 1.10
CA ASP A 46 20.83 5.42 1.42
C ASP A 46 19.99 4.39 2.17
N PHE A 47 19.93 4.54 3.50
CA PHE A 47 19.18 3.65 4.39
C PHE A 47 17.73 4.10 4.53
N GLU A 48 16.80 3.19 4.37
CA GLU A 48 15.42 3.36 4.82
C GLU A 48 15.35 3.19 6.35
N ILE A 49 15.02 4.28 7.06
CA ILE A 49 14.88 4.27 8.52
C ILE A 49 13.41 4.29 8.89
N THR A 50 12.93 3.23 9.49
CA THR A 50 11.54 3.09 9.95
C THR A 50 11.20 4.12 11.04
N ALA A 51 9.93 4.48 11.14
CA ALA A 51 9.48 5.55 12.04
C ALA A 51 9.74 5.27 13.54
N ASN A 52 9.83 4.00 13.91
CA ASN A 52 10.11 3.57 15.30
C ASN A 52 11.60 3.60 15.66
N ARG A 53 12.50 3.87 14.70
CA ARG A 53 13.96 3.89 14.91
C ARG A 53 14.57 5.28 14.71
N PRO A 54 14.09 6.33 15.45
CA PRO A 54 14.68 7.67 15.36
C PRO A 54 16.15 7.71 15.76
N ASP A 55 16.61 6.81 16.62
CA ASP A 55 18.01 6.66 17.03
C ASP A 55 18.96 6.37 15.84
N CYS A 56 18.45 5.77 14.77
CA CYS A 56 19.19 5.44 13.55
C CYS A 56 19.12 6.55 12.48
N MET A 57 18.42 7.65 12.74
CA MET A 57 18.46 8.84 11.86
C MET A 57 19.74 9.67 12.05
N SER A 58 20.87 8.99 12.27
CA SER A 58 22.20 9.58 12.47
C SER A 58 23.32 8.63 12.09
N VAL A 59 24.49 9.19 11.78
CA VAL A 59 25.70 8.40 11.49
C VAL A 59 26.08 7.56 12.70
N MET A 60 26.06 8.14 13.91
CA MET A 60 26.37 7.43 15.15
C MET A 60 25.37 6.30 15.46
N GLY A 61 24.08 6.51 15.17
CA GLY A 61 23.05 5.48 15.36
C GLY A 61 23.29 4.29 14.44
N MET A 62 23.52 4.52 13.16
CA MET A 62 23.83 3.48 12.18
C MET A 62 25.19 2.81 12.47
N ALA A 63 26.19 3.57 12.90
CA ALA A 63 27.47 3.00 13.33
C ALA A 63 27.33 2.01 14.50
N ARG A 64 26.43 2.28 15.44
CA ARG A 64 26.11 1.37 16.56
C ARG A 64 25.48 0.07 16.08
N GLU A 65 24.54 0.16 15.17
CA GLU A 65 23.90 -1.00 14.55
C GLU A 65 24.91 -1.85 13.76
N ILE A 66 25.75 -1.19 12.96
CA ILE A 66 26.82 -1.85 12.20
C ILE A 66 27.85 -2.48 13.13
N ALA A 67 28.31 -1.76 14.16
CA ALA A 67 29.23 -2.32 15.14
C ALA A 67 28.67 -3.59 15.80
N THR A 68 27.40 -3.57 16.17
CA THR A 68 26.72 -4.75 16.75
C THR A 68 26.61 -5.89 15.74
N ALA A 69 26.30 -5.60 14.49
CA ALA A 69 26.16 -6.59 13.41
C ALA A 69 27.47 -7.32 13.11
N TYR A 70 28.59 -6.59 13.15
CA TYR A 70 29.91 -7.12 12.86
C TYR A 70 30.70 -7.54 14.12
N GLY A 71 30.15 -7.35 15.31
CA GLY A 71 30.84 -7.64 16.58
C GLY A 71 32.03 -6.70 16.86
N LEU A 72 31.95 -5.48 16.37
CA LEU A 72 32.99 -4.45 16.50
C LEU A 72 32.72 -3.50 17.65
N GLN A 73 33.73 -2.73 18.06
CA GLN A 73 33.59 -1.66 19.02
C GLN A 73 33.31 -0.32 18.33
N ILE A 74 32.39 0.46 18.88
CA ILE A 74 32.16 1.82 18.45
C ILE A 74 33.33 2.71 18.92
N ARG A 75 33.84 3.52 18.01
CA ARG A 75 34.77 4.59 18.36
C ARG A 75 33.96 5.85 18.67
N ARG A 76 34.34 6.57 19.68
CA ARG A 76 33.85 7.94 19.84
C ARG A 76 34.70 8.82 18.93
N PRO A 77 34.12 9.73 18.15
CA PRO A 77 34.94 10.64 17.34
C PRO A 77 35.89 11.39 18.27
N VAL A 78 37.18 11.28 17.98
CA VAL A 78 38.20 12.04 18.68
C VAL A 78 38.10 13.47 18.23
N VAL A 79 37.36 14.27 18.98
CA VAL A 79 37.44 15.71 18.87
C VAL A 79 38.58 16.09 19.79
N GLY A 80 39.75 16.44 19.24
CA GLY A 80 40.97 16.85 19.94
C GLY A 80 41.15 16.26 21.34
N ALA A 81 42.22 15.58 21.63
CA ALA A 81 42.41 14.72 22.80
C ALA A 81 42.00 15.28 24.19
N ASP A 82 41.72 16.59 24.28
CA ASP A 82 41.46 17.28 25.55
C ASP A 82 40.03 17.89 25.67
N THR A 83 39.18 17.87 24.64
CA THR A 83 37.89 18.61 24.65
C THR A 83 36.65 17.80 24.91
N LEU A 84 36.74 16.47 25.03
CA LEU A 84 35.63 15.62 25.49
C LEU A 84 35.72 15.24 26.97
N ALA A 85 36.51 15.93 27.74
CA ALA A 85 36.31 15.93 29.19
C ALA A 85 34.97 16.64 29.47
N LEU A 86 33.90 15.88 29.57
CA LEU A 86 32.55 16.30 30.03
C LEU A 86 32.55 17.10 31.35
N SER A 87 33.74 17.32 31.92
CA SER A 87 33.99 17.96 33.22
C SER A 87 34.33 19.44 33.18
N SER A 88 34.53 20.06 31.99
CA SER A 88 34.97 21.43 31.95
C SER A 88 33.90 22.48 31.68
N LEU A 89 32.74 22.07 31.16
CA LEU A 89 31.57 22.96 31.08
C LEU A 89 30.73 22.76 32.36
N LYS A 90 31.08 23.48 33.41
CA LYS A 90 30.29 23.55 34.63
C LYS A 90 28.95 24.20 34.34
N SER A 91 27.84 23.61 34.82
CA SER A 91 26.58 24.34 34.95
C SER A 91 26.73 25.44 35.96
N VAL A 92 26.67 26.70 35.59
CA VAL A 92 26.80 27.85 36.47
C VAL A 92 25.62 28.78 36.30
N GLU A 93 25.19 29.39 37.39
CA GLU A 93 23.99 30.22 37.51
C GLU A 93 24.09 31.60 36.82
N THR A 94 25.22 31.97 36.23
CA THR A 94 25.40 33.24 35.50
C THR A 94 25.73 32.96 34.02
N SER A 95 24.73 32.97 33.17
CA SER A 95 24.89 32.89 31.72
C SER A 95 24.54 34.21 31.05
N ASP A 96 25.15 34.49 29.89
CA ASP A 96 24.81 35.65 29.05
C ASP A 96 23.38 35.60 28.49
N VAL A 97 22.67 34.50 28.70
CA VAL A 97 21.27 34.31 28.29
C VAL A 97 20.48 33.60 29.39
N ASP A 98 19.31 34.14 29.72
CA ASP A 98 18.38 33.47 30.68
C ASP A 98 17.43 32.54 29.91
N VAL A 99 17.23 31.32 30.44
CA VAL A 99 16.34 30.31 29.84
C VAL A 99 15.23 29.94 30.79
N VAL A 100 13.98 30.18 30.37
CA VAL A 100 12.77 29.86 31.15
C VAL A 100 11.90 28.86 30.35
N ILE A 101 11.60 27.72 30.94
CA ILE A 101 10.64 26.75 30.39
C ILE A 101 9.31 26.91 31.12
N GLU A 102 8.31 27.51 30.45
CA GLU A 102 6.96 27.68 30.99
C GLU A 102 6.10 26.44 30.81
N ARG A 103 6.39 25.60 29.83
CA ARG A 103 5.64 24.39 29.49
C ARG A 103 6.57 23.15 29.53
N SER A 104 6.87 22.72 30.75
CA SER A 104 7.73 21.55 30.98
C SER A 104 7.15 20.25 30.47
N ASP A 105 5.84 20.14 30.30
CA ASP A 105 5.12 19.03 29.68
C ASP A 105 5.38 18.94 28.16
N LEU A 106 5.69 20.07 27.50
CA LEU A 106 5.97 20.17 26.07
C LEU A 106 7.47 20.29 25.75
N CYS A 107 8.26 20.78 26.70
CA CYS A 107 9.72 20.86 26.62
C CYS A 107 10.34 20.36 27.90
N ALA A 108 10.79 19.11 27.93
CA ALA A 108 11.36 18.50 29.13
C ALA A 108 12.81 18.93 29.41
N ARG A 109 13.54 19.40 28.40
CA ARG A 109 14.91 19.87 28.52
C ARG A 109 15.23 20.93 27.46
N TYR A 110 15.98 21.95 27.89
CA TYR A 110 16.54 22.98 27.01
C TYR A 110 17.96 23.34 27.44
N ALA A 111 18.91 23.16 26.52
CA ALA A 111 20.29 23.59 26.70
C ALA A 111 20.58 24.78 25.77
N GLY A 112 21.23 25.79 26.29
CA GLY A 112 21.65 26.98 25.57
C GLY A 112 23.13 27.29 25.81
N ALA A 113 23.83 27.76 24.78
CA ALA A 113 25.19 28.26 24.90
C ALA A 113 25.37 29.53 24.05
N VAL A 114 26.00 30.54 24.64
CA VAL A 114 26.42 31.77 23.91
C VAL A 114 27.82 31.58 23.34
N ALA A 115 28.02 32.02 22.11
CA ALA A 115 29.32 31.94 21.46
C ALA A 115 29.63 33.23 20.66
N ASP A 116 30.88 33.65 20.71
CA ASP A 116 31.44 34.65 19.77
C ASP A 116 31.75 33.92 18.45
N VAL A 117 31.33 34.52 17.34
CA VAL A 117 31.45 33.88 16.01
C VAL A 117 31.94 34.84 14.93
N THR A 118 32.55 34.23 13.92
CA THR A 118 32.81 34.85 12.62
C THR A 118 32.13 34.00 11.56
N VAL A 119 31.08 34.54 10.96
CA VAL A 119 30.29 33.83 9.94
C VAL A 119 31.02 33.84 8.60
N GLY A 120 31.14 32.70 7.99
CA GLY A 120 31.82 32.48 6.71
C GLY A 120 31.47 31.11 6.12
N PRO A 121 32.16 30.71 5.04
CA PRO A 121 31.98 29.35 4.48
C PRO A 121 32.52 28.27 5.41
N SER A 122 31.89 27.12 5.41
CA SER A 122 32.39 25.92 6.08
C SER A 122 33.63 25.38 5.38
N PRO A 123 34.50 24.61 6.08
CA PRO A 123 35.61 23.93 5.44
C PRO A 123 35.10 22.83 4.47
N ALA A 124 35.91 22.54 3.45
CA ALA A 124 35.54 21.64 2.36
C ALA A 124 35.03 20.24 2.85
N TRP A 125 35.74 19.66 3.82
CA TRP A 125 35.34 18.33 4.37
C TRP A 125 33.93 18.32 5.00
N MET A 126 33.51 19.43 5.63
CA MET A 126 32.17 19.56 6.22
C MET A 126 31.12 19.73 5.13
N GLN A 127 31.41 20.57 4.12
CA GLN A 127 30.52 20.75 2.97
C GLN A 127 30.30 19.44 2.19
N GLU A 128 31.37 18.68 1.97
CA GLU A 128 31.31 17.39 1.28
C GLU A 128 30.43 16.38 2.03
N ARG A 129 30.62 16.24 3.35
CA ARG A 129 29.81 15.34 4.19
C ARG A 129 28.34 15.74 4.22
N LEU A 130 28.04 17.02 4.39
CA LEU A 130 26.66 17.52 4.37
C LEU A 130 26.01 17.31 3.01
N SER A 131 26.73 17.61 1.93
CA SER A 131 26.22 17.40 0.56
C SER A 131 25.95 15.93 0.27
N ALA A 132 26.83 15.03 0.69
CA ALA A 132 26.64 13.59 0.58
C ALA A 132 25.42 13.10 1.38
N ALA A 133 25.15 13.73 2.52
CA ALA A 133 23.95 13.46 3.33
C ALA A 133 22.66 14.10 2.76
N GLY A 134 22.75 14.85 1.64
CA GLY A 134 21.62 15.55 1.02
C GLY A 134 21.31 16.92 1.64
N ILE A 135 22.19 17.47 2.46
CA ILE A 135 22.04 18.78 3.08
C ILE A 135 22.87 19.81 2.30
N ARG A 136 22.25 20.90 1.88
CA ARG A 136 22.93 22.01 1.21
C ARG A 136 23.72 22.83 2.23
N PRO A 137 25.05 23.01 2.09
CA PRO A 137 25.84 23.91 2.91
C PRO A 137 25.39 25.38 2.74
N ILE A 138 25.36 26.14 3.85
CA ILE A 138 24.89 27.52 3.89
C ILE A 138 25.96 28.42 4.45
N SER A 139 26.35 28.21 5.71
CA SER A 139 27.42 28.96 6.40
C SER A 139 27.98 28.06 7.52
N ASN A 140 29.19 28.37 7.97
CA ASN A 140 29.86 27.58 9.01
C ASN A 140 29.02 27.38 10.27
N ILE A 141 28.22 28.34 10.68
CA ILE A 141 27.38 28.26 11.89
C ILE A 141 26.17 27.34 11.64
N VAL A 142 25.45 27.54 10.54
CA VAL A 142 24.30 26.73 10.16
C VAL A 142 24.74 25.29 9.85
N ASP A 143 25.89 25.16 9.19
CA ASP A 143 26.43 23.84 8.82
C ASP A 143 26.90 23.03 10.05
N ILE A 144 27.41 23.70 11.11
CA ILE A 144 27.68 23.04 12.39
C ILE A 144 26.38 22.42 12.96
N THR A 145 25.27 23.16 12.98
CA THR A 145 24.02 22.65 13.51
C THR A 145 23.49 21.46 12.68
N ASN A 146 23.58 21.55 11.34
CA ASN A 146 23.24 20.49 10.42
C ASN A 146 24.20 19.29 10.53
N TYR A 147 25.48 19.53 10.75
CA TYR A 147 26.46 18.46 10.93
C TYR A 147 26.16 17.64 12.20
N VAL A 148 25.90 18.32 13.31
CA VAL A 148 25.50 17.65 14.57
C VAL A 148 24.19 16.91 14.41
N LEU A 149 23.22 17.46 13.68
CA LEU A 149 21.95 16.81 13.34
C LEU A 149 22.18 15.47 12.63
N ILE A 150 23.03 15.43 11.61
CA ILE A 150 23.31 14.21 10.85
C ILE A 150 24.22 13.27 11.63
N GLU A 151 25.22 13.79 12.30
CA GLU A 151 26.19 12.99 13.08
C GLU A 151 25.54 12.29 14.28
N LEU A 152 24.78 13.03 15.10
CA LEU A 152 24.23 12.55 16.37
C LEU A 152 22.72 12.29 16.34
N GLY A 153 21.99 12.81 15.35
CA GLY A 153 20.54 12.70 15.26
C GLY A 153 19.78 13.71 16.13
N HIS A 154 20.45 14.72 16.66
CA HIS A 154 19.84 15.71 17.53
C HIS A 154 19.72 17.07 16.86
N PRO A 155 18.49 17.58 16.60
CA PRO A 155 18.32 18.87 15.98
C PRO A 155 18.80 20.01 16.88
N MET A 156 19.50 20.96 16.29
CA MET A 156 19.98 22.18 16.92
C MET A 156 19.58 23.41 16.12
N HIS A 157 19.58 24.58 16.78
CA HIS A 157 19.39 25.86 16.14
C HIS A 157 20.41 26.90 16.64
N ALA A 158 20.61 27.97 15.87
CA ALA A 158 21.44 29.09 16.26
C ALA A 158 20.68 30.37 15.99
N PHE A 159 20.58 31.23 17.01
CA PHE A 159 19.97 32.54 16.91
C PHE A 159 21.06 33.60 16.95
N ASP A 160 20.90 34.70 16.19
CA ASP A 160 21.73 35.92 16.37
C ASP A 160 21.40 36.55 17.71
N LEU A 161 22.37 36.57 18.64
CA LEU A 161 22.19 37.10 20.00
C LEU A 161 21.75 38.57 20.02
N ALA A 162 22.18 39.35 19.04
CA ALA A 162 21.85 40.79 18.99
C ALA A 162 20.34 41.01 18.68
N THR A 163 19.68 40.04 18.13
CA THR A 163 18.25 40.09 17.76
C THR A 163 17.31 39.47 18.82
N ILE A 164 17.88 38.86 19.87
CA ILE A 164 17.12 38.25 20.98
C ILE A 164 16.83 39.32 22.02
N GLY A 165 15.55 39.69 22.16
CA GLY A 165 15.11 40.71 23.10
C GLY A 165 15.35 40.30 24.56
N GLY A 166 16.07 41.19 25.33
CA GLY A 166 16.36 40.97 26.73
C GLY A 166 17.33 39.84 27.06
N ALA A 167 18.08 39.33 26.06
CA ALA A 167 18.93 38.14 26.18
C ALA A 167 18.21 37.01 26.92
N GLN A 168 16.94 36.79 26.62
CA GLN A 168 16.09 35.78 27.27
C GLN A 168 15.48 34.84 26.25
N ILE A 169 15.48 33.54 26.56
CA ILE A 169 14.78 32.49 25.83
C ILE A 169 13.64 31.95 26.70
N ARG A 170 12.44 32.04 26.18
CA ARG A 170 11.21 31.53 26.84
C ARG A 170 10.59 30.45 26.00
N VAL A 171 10.43 29.27 26.58
CA VAL A 171 9.75 28.14 25.92
C VAL A 171 8.30 28.12 26.40
N ARG A 172 7.37 28.63 25.57
CA ARG A 172 5.95 28.81 25.90
C ARG A 172 5.05 28.38 24.77
N THR A 173 3.76 28.33 24.97
CA THR A 173 2.80 28.24 23.88
C THR A 173 2.57 29.59 23.21
N ALA A 174 2.16 29.56 21.94
CA ALA A 174 1.84 30.79 21.20
C ALA A 174 0.69 31.55 21.83
N ALA A 175 0.74 32.89 21.75
CA ALA A 175 -0.39 33.74 22.15
C ALA A 175 -1.49 33.73 21.06
N PRO A 176 -2.76 33.98 21.40
CA PRO A 176 -3.83 34.08 20.42
C PRO A 176 -3.52 35.15 19.36
N GLY A 177 -3.58 34.77 18.07
CA GLY A 177 -3.30 35.68 16.96
C GLY A 177 -1.81 36.01 16.74
N GLU A 178 -0.91 35.36 17.46
CA GLU A 178 0.54 35.55 17.28
C GLU A 178 0.98 35.09 15.90
N LYS A 179 1.85 35.89 15.26
CA LYS A 179 2.37 35.58 13.93
C LYS A 179 3.90 35.55 13.96
N LEU A 180 4.44 34.62 13.17
CA LEU A 180 5.89 34.47 13.00
C LEU A 180 6.21 34.38 11.52
N ARG A 181 7.22 35.16 11.08
CA ARG A 181 7.86 35.00 9.77
C ARG A 181 8.94 33.92 9.92
N THR A 182 8.73 32.79 9.29
CA THR A 182 9.63 31.62 9.32
C THR A 182 10.78 31.79 8.32
N LEU A 183 11.87 30.99 8.46
CA LEU A 183 13.08 31.05 7.61
C LEU A 183 12.81 30.85 6.11
N ASP A 184 11.70 30.27 5.72
CA ASP A 184 11.23 30.16 4.32
C ASP A 184 10.56 31.47 3.81
N GLY A 185 10.58 32.54 4.62
CA GLY A 185 10.05 33.86 4.29
C GLY A 185 8.54 34.01 4.45
N GLN A 186 7.78 32.94 4.79
CA GLN A 186 6.35 33.00 4.93
C GLN A 186 5.93 33.51 6.32
N VAL A 187 4.89 34.32 6.37
CA VAL A 187 4.25 34.74 7.64
C VAL A 187 3.17 33.71 8.00
N ARG A 188 3.31 33.09 9.16
CA ARG A 188 2.41 32.05 9.65
C ARG A 188 1.66 32.54 10.88
N GLU A 189 0.38 32.31 10.91
CA GLU A 189 -0.44 32.49 12.12
C GLU A 189 -0.28 31.26 13.00
N LEU A 190 0.02 31.48 14.28
CA LEU A 190 0.27 30.42 15.25
C LEU A 190 -0.97 30.17 16.09
N PHE A 191 -1.27 28.90 16.36
CA PHE A 191 -2.37 28.51 17.22
C PHE A 191 -1.89 28.34 18.67
N PRO A 192 -2.75 28.61 19.68
CA PRO A 192 -2.38 28.58 21.10
C PRO A 192 -1.82 27.25 21.61
N GLU A 193 -2.06 26.13 20.89
CA GLU A 193 -1.52 24.81 21.24
C GLU A 193 -0.08 24.60 20.74
N MET A 194 0.40 25.46 19.87
CA MET A 194 1.75 25.35 19.31
C MET A 194 2.80 25.83 20.29
N LEU A 195 3.86 25.03 20.46
CA LEU A 195 5.01 25.43 21.26
C LEU A 195 5.91 26.35 20.44
N VAL A 196 6.34 27.44 21.05
CA VAL A 196 7.26 28.40 20.43
C VAL A 196 8.46 28.64 21.34
N ILE A 197 9.59 28.97 20.71
CA ILE A 197 10.68 29.66 21.36
C ILE A 197 10.41 31.13 21.20
N ALA A 198 10.43 31.87 22.30
CA ALA A 198 10.19 33.29 22.34
C ALA A 198 11.35 33.99 23.05
N ASP A 199 11.55 35.26 22.76
CA ASP A 199 12.35 36.14 23.56
C ASP A 199 11.49 36.86 24.62
N ALA A 200 11.98 37.93 25.21
CA ALA A 200 11.21 38.71 26.18
C ALA A 200 9.94 39.39 25.59
N GLN A 201 9.80 39.47 24.26
CA GLN A 201 8.77 40.27 23.58
C GLN A 201 7.88 39.43 22.65
N ARG A 202 8.45 38.49 21.86
CA ARG A 202 7.78 37.82 20.76
C ARG A 202 8.28 36.38 20.54
N ALA A 203 7.55 35.60 19.75
CA ALA A 203 8.03 34.33 19.25
C ALA A 203 9.18 34.56 18.25
N VAL A 204 10.23 33.74 18.36
CA VAL A 204 11.43 33.73 17.50
C VAL A 204 11.62 32.43 16.75
N ALA A 205 10.95 31.35 17.14
CA ALA A 205 10.91 30.08 16.40
C ALA A 205 9.66 29.27 16.74
N VAL A 206 9.25 28.40 15.82
CA VAL A 206 8.31 27.32 16.08
C VAL A 206 9.12 26.13 16.59
N ALA A 207 8.94 25.81 17.88
CA ALA A 207 9.77 24.84 18.60
C ALA A 207 9.83 23.46 17.90
N GLY A 208 11.04 23.04 17.55
CA GLY A 208 11.30 21.76 16.88
C GLY A 208 10.81 21.65 15.43
N VAL A 209 10.32 22.73 14.82
CA VAL A 209 9.83 22.75 13.45
C VAL A 209 10.66 23.67 12.57
N MET A 210 10.70 25.00 12.85
CA MET A 210 11.41 25.95 12.01
C MET A 210 11.73 27.24 12.76
N GLY A 211 12.94 27.77 12.57
CA GLY A 211 13.36 29.08 13.10
C GLY A 211 12.63 30.28 12.48
N GLY A 212 12.67 31.40 13.14
CA GLY A 212 12.17 32.68 12.64
C GLY A 212 13.22 33.42 11.81
N ALA A 213 12.77 34.07 10.73
CA ALA A 213 13.64 34.84 9.84
C ALA A 213 14.30 36.06 10.51
N ASP A 214 13.64 36.66 11.51
CA ASP A 214 14.11 37.89 12.15
C ASP A 214 15.24 37.65 13.17
N THR A 215 15.56 36.37 13.46
CA THR A 215 16.64 35.96 14.39
C THR A 215 17.67 35.07 13.71
N GLU A 216 17.63 35.03 12.37
CA GLU A 216 18.55 34.25 11.55
C GLU A 216 19.99 34.76 11.66
N VAL A 217 20.93 33.79 11.67
CA VAL A 217 22.37 34.09 11.58
C VAL A 217 22.71 34.63 10.21
N THR A 218 23.27 35.82 10.15
CA THR A 218 23.66 36.51 8.90
C THR A 218 25.17 36.73 8.82
N GLY A 219 25.70 37.19 7.69
CA GLY A 219 27.12 37.50 7.52
C GLY A 219 27.65 38.58 8.47
N THR A 220 26.77 39.34 9.14
CA THR A 220 27.13 40.38 10.11
C THR A 220 26.99 39.95 11.56
N THR A 221 26.53 38.73 11.82
CA THR A 221 26.38 38.20 13.17
C THR A 221 27.75 37.97 13.81
N THR A 222 27.93 38.50 15.01
CA THR A 222 29.18 38.38 15.79
C THR A 222 29.05 37.53 17.03
N ALA A 223 27.84 37.29 17.50
CA ALA A 223 27.55 36.42 18.63
C ALA A 223 26.23 35.69 18.42
N ILE A 224 26.18 34.45 18.84
CA ILE A 224 25.02 33.58 18.69
C ILE A 224 24.59 32.95 20.00
N VAL A 225 23.33 32.51 20.04
CA VAL A 225 22.82 31.52 21.03
C VAL A 225 22.58 30.23 20.32
N PHE A 226 23.34 29.20 20.67
CA PHE A 226 22.99 27.82 20.26
C PHE A 226 21.84 27.30 21.12
N GLU A 227 20.87 26.63 20.46
CA GLU A 227 19.76 25.88 21.05
C GLU A 227 19.97 24.39 20.85
N SER A 228 19.74 23.61 21.90
CA SER A 228 19.65 22.15 21.87
C SER A 228 18.60 21.70 22.89
N ALA A 229 17.45 21.21 22.42
CA ALA A 229 16.31 20.97 23.28
C ALA A 229 15.67 19.60 23.05
N TYR A 230 14.82 19.17 24.01
CA TYR A 230 13.92 18.04 23.82
C TYR A 230 12.47 18.53 23.86
N PHE A 231 11.77 18.38 22.76
CA PHE A 231 10.36 18.74 22.60
C PHE A 231 9.48 17.50 22.57
N ASN A 232 8.27 17.64 23.07
CA ASN A 232 7.27 16.56 23.06
C ASN A 232 6.93 16.13 21.61
N PRO A 233 7.14 14.85 21.26
CA PRO A 233 6.97 14.36 19.88
C PRO A 233 5.59 14.63 19.30
N LEU A 234 4.52 14.44 20.11
CA LEU A 234 3.15 14.63 19.67
C LEU A 234 2.85 16.11 19.38
N SER A 235 3.39 17.03 20.21
CA SER A 235 3.25 18.47 19.99
C SER A 235 3.91 18.90 18.70
N VAL A 236 5.15 18.48 18.44
CA VAL A 236 5.87 18.77 17.20
C VAL A 236 5.13 18.23 15.97
N ARG A 237 4.67 16.97 16.04
CA ARG A 237 3.92 16.35 14.95
C ARG A 237 2.63 17.10 14.61
N ARG A 238 1.86 17.51 15.62
CA ARG A 238 0.61 18.29 15.42
C ARG A 238 0.90 19.64 14.79
N THR A 239 1.92 20.35 15.29
CA THR A 239 2.34 21.66 14.79
C THR A 239 2.86 21.57 13.35
N SER A 240 3.76 20.62 13.06
CA SER A 240 4.31 20.35 11.73
C SER A 240 3.19 20.10 10.71
N LYS A 241 2.22 19.23 11.07
CA LYS A 241 1.07 18.92 10.21
C LYS A 241 0.15 20.13 10.00
N ALA A 242 -0.15 20.90 11.05
CA ALA A 242 -1.04 22.06 10.97
C ALA A 242 -0.47 23.17 10.10
N LEU A 243 0.87 23.39 10.15
CA LEU A 243 1.58 24.37 9.34
C LEU A 243 1.99 23.85 7.96
N GLY A 244 1.81 22.57 7.66
CA GLY A 244 2.28 21.95 6.42
C GLY A 244 3.81 21.93 6.28
N LEU A 245 4.56 21.98 7.39
CA LEU A 245 6.02 22.05 7.44
C LEU A 245 6.62 20.72 7.85
N LYS A 246 7.37 20.09 6.94
CA LYS A 246 8.12 18.88 7.21
C LYS A 246 9.60 19.15 7.03
N THR A 247 10.33 19.26 8.14
CA THR A 247 11.77 19.58 8.15
C THR A 247 12.56 18.41 8.75
N GLU A 248 13.88 18.40 8.54
CA GLU A 248 14.78 17.41 9.15
C GLU A 248 14.72 17.43 10.68
N ALA A 249 14.50 18.61 11.27
CA ALA A 249 14.28 18.74 12.71
C ALA A 249 12.93 18.14 13.14
N SER A 250 11.82 18.54 12.48
CA SER A 250 10.49 18.05 12.83
C SER A 250 10.35 16.54 12.70
N ILE A 251 10.96 15.93 11.65
CA ILE A 251 10.95 14.48 11.44
C ILE A 251 11.62 13.73 12.61
N ARG A 252 12.72 14.26 13.17
CA ARG A 252 13.40 13.64 14.30
C ARG A 252 12.66 13.84 15.61
N PHE A 253 12.20 15.04 15.88
CA PHE A 253 11.44 15.31 17.11
C PHE A 253 10.10 14.58 17.14
N GLU A 254 9.34 14.53 16.04
CA GLU A 254 8.04 13.86 15.99
C GLU A 254 8.14 12.34 16.19
N ARG A 255 9.31 11.75 15.88
CA ARG A 255 9.60 10.32 16.11
C ARG A 255 10.16 10.04 17.49
N GLY A 256 10.68 11.04 18.19
CA GLY A 256 11.25 10.95 19.54
C GLY A 256 12.76 11.09 19.55
N ALA A 257 13.25 12.30 19.81
CA ALA A 257 14.67 12.55 20.06
C ALA A 257 15.09 12.00 21.43
N ASP A 258 16.41 11.78 21.62
CA ASP A 258 16.93 11.38 22.93
C ASP A 258 17.13 12.59 23.85
N PRO A 259 16.44 12.72 25.00
CA PRO A 259 16.58 13.86 25.90
C PRO A 259 17.99 13.96 26.50
N ARG A 260 18.76 12.87 26.53
CA ARG A 260 20.15 12.89 27.02
C ARG A 260 21.14 13.48 26.03
N LEU A 261 20.79 13.52 24.74
CA LEU A 261 21.68 14.08 23.69
C LEU A 261 21.76 15.60 23.72
N ALA A 262 20.82 16.32 24.32
CA ALA A 262 20.79 17.78 24.25
C ALA A 262 22.11 18.43 24.65
N VAL A 263 22.70 18.04 25.79
CA VAL A 263 24.00 18.59 26.24
C VAL A 263 25.16 18.05 25.40
N THR A 264 25.14 16.78 25.01
CA THR A 264 26.18 16.19 24.14
C THR A 264 26.25 16.87 22.78
N ALA A 265 25.08 17.14 22.17
CA ALA A 265 24.97 17.88 20.90
C ALA A 265 25.50 19.31 21.04
N MET A 266 25.16 19.99 22.14
CA MET A 266 25.66 21.32 22.46
C MET A 266 27.19 21.31 22.57
N GLN A 267 27.77 20.39 23.31
CA GLN A 267 29.22 20.25 23.47
C GLN A 267 29.89 19.96 22.11
N ARG A 268 29.28 19.11 21.30
CA ARG A 268 29.79 18.81 19.95
C ARG A 268 29.78 20.05 19.04
N ALA A 269 28.71 20.84 19.06
CA ALA A 269 28.63 22.08 18.28
C ALA A 269 29.69 23.09 18.71
N CYS A 270 29.88 23.29 20.02
CA CYS A 270 30.93 24.17 20.55
C CYS A 270 32.34 23.70 20.14
N ALA A 271 32.60 22.38 20.23
CA ALA A 271 33.88 21.82 19.80
C ALA A 271 34.13 21.97 18.29
N LEU A 272 33.12 21.80 17.45
CA LEU A 272 33.21 22.04 16.01
C LEU A 272 33.49 23.51 15.71
N LEU A 273 32.80 24.41 16.42
CA LEU A 273 32.99 25.86 16.27
C LEU A 273 34.47 26.26 16.46
N GLU A 274 35.12 25.73 17.52
CA GLU A 274 36.53 25.95 17.80
C GLU A 274 37.43 25.24 16.77
N THR A 275 37.12 23.99 16.44
CA THR A 275 37.92 23.16 15.50
C THR A 275 38.07 23.82 14.13
N ILE A 276 36.96 24.40 13.61
CA ILE A 276 37.00 25.05 12.29
C ILE A 276 37.39 26.53 12.34
N GLY A 277 37.74 27.03 13.52
CA GLY A 277 38.14 28.44 13.70
C GLY A 277 37.02 29.44 13.49
N ALA A 278 35.76 29.03 13.61
CA ALA A 278 34.59 29.89 13.37
C ALA A 278 34.16 30.67 14.61
N GLY A 279 34.76 30.42 15.78
CA GLY A 279 34.44 31.14 17.00
C GLY A 279 34.74 30.33 18.27
N ARG A 280 34.20 30.79 19.39
CA ARG A 280 34.36 30.17 20.69
C ARG A 280 33.16 30.40 21.58
N ALA A 281 32.75 29.34 22.31
CA ALA A 281 31.71 29.45 23.32
C ALA A 281 32.17 30.37 24.49
N ARG A 282 31.24 31.21 24.96
CA ARG A 282 31.44 32.04 26.17
C ARG A 282 31.00 31.23 27.39
N GLY A 283 31.87 31.12 28.39
CA GLY A 283 31.54 30.66 29.73
C GLY A 283 30.91 29.25 29.74
N THR A 284 29.63 29.16 30.04
CA THR A 284 28.96 27.92 30.45
C THR A 284 27.68 27.61 29.66
N VAL A 285 27.37 26.30 29.51
CA VAL A 285 26.11 25.85 28.98
C VAL A 285 25.02 25.98 30.04
N VAL A 286 23.94 26.67 29.72
CA VAL A 286 22.71 26.63 30.53
C VAL A 286 21.98 25.34 30.18
N ASP A 287 21.70 24.50 31.18
CA ASP A 287 20.91 23.28 31.03
C ASP A 287 19.70 23.34 31.97
N ARG A 288 18.51 23.51 31.41
CA ARG A 288 17.25 23.47 32.13
C ARG A 288 16.58 22.14 31.86
N HIS A 289 16.48 21.29 32.88
CA HIS A 289 15.94 19.93 32.78
C HIS A 289 14.87 19.68 33.87
N PRO A 290 13.69 20.32 33.76
CA PRO A 290 12.66 20.22 34.79
C PRO A 290 12.00 18.84 34.86
N VAL A 291 12.02 18.05 33.79
CA VAL A 291 11.38 16.72 33.75
C VAL A 291 12.40 15.67 33.34
N HIS A 292 12.76 14.82 34.28
CA HIS A 292 13.64 13.67 34.04
C HIS A 292 12.83 12.46 33.65
N ALA A 293 13.13 11.85 32.51
CA ALA A 293 12.56 10.58 32.14
C ALA A 293 13.24 9.44 32.93
N GLU A 294 12.45 8.68 33.68
CA GLU A 294 12.93 7.46 34.34
C GLU A 294 13.29 6.42 33.27
N PRO A 295 14.38 5.68 33.43
CA PRO A 295 14.75 4.61 32.54
C PRO A 295 13.67 3.51 32.51
N THR A 296 13.29 3.08 31.31
CA THR A 296 12.42 1.93 31.16
C THR A 296 13.16 0.67 31.55
N LEU A 297 12.60 -0.11 32.48
CA LEU A 297 13.15 -1.37 32.96
C LEU A 297 12.25 -2.53 32.50
N LEU A 298 12.81 -3.48 31.76
CA LEU A 298 12.10 -4.62 31.22
C LEU A 298 12.69 -5.93 31.69
N ARG A 299 11.85 -6.93 31.98
CA ARG A 299 12.28 -8.30 32.23
C ARG A 299 12.46 -9.04 30.91
N LEU A 300 13.64 -9.67 30.70
CA LEU A 300 13.92 -10.53 29.54
C LEU A 300 14.16 -11.97 30.06
N ARG A 301 13.29 -12.89 29.66
CA ARG A 301 13.32 -14.30 30.10
C ARG A 301 13.91 -15.21 29.02
N ARG A 302 14.79 -16.14 29.43
CA ARG A 302 15.43 -17.12 28.52
C ARG A 302 14.43 -18.05 27.86
N ASP A 303 13.48 -18.57 28.63
CA ASP A 303 12.41 -19.44 28.09
C ASP A 303 11.54 -18.74 27.08
N ARG A 304 11.31 -17.43 27.24
CA ARG A 304 10.54 -16.63 26.34
C ARG A 304 11.28 -16.41 25.00
N ILE A 305 12.59 -16.14 25.05
CA ILE A 305 13.45 -16.05 23.86
C ILE A 305 13.36 -17.37 23.10
N GLN A 306 13.64 -18.50 23.76
CA GLN A 306 13.63 -19.82 23.13
C GLN A 306 12.26 -20.18 22.53
N ARG A 307 11.18 -19.92 23.26
CA ARG A 307 9.81 -20.23 22.81
C ARG A 307 9.42 -19.40 21.59
N LEU A 308 9.82 -18.12 21.53
CA LEU A 308 9.45 -17.24 20.44
C LEU A 308 10.32 -17.48 19.19
N LEU A 309 11.62 -17.70 19.38
CA LEU A 309 12.57 -17.87 18.27
C LEU A 309 12.73 -19.34 17.82
N GLY A 310 12.14 -20.28 18.56
CA GLY A 310 12.20 -21.71 18.22
C GLY A 310 13.55 -22.38 18.52
N THR A 311 14.52 -21.64 19.08
CA THR A 311 15.86 -22.16 19.43
C THR A 311 16.41 -21.43 20.65
N ALA A 312 17.30 -22.10 21.38
CA ALA A 312 18.02 -21.47 22.49
C ALA A 312 19.15 -20.59 21.94
N ILE A 313 19.15 -19.31 22.34
CA ILE A 313 20.23 -18.38 22.03
C ILE A 313 21.22 -18.39 23.19
N PRO A 314 22.55 -18.55 22.97
CA PRO A 314 23.54 -18.50 24.03
C PRO A 314 23.49 -17.17 24.80
N ASP A 315 23.58 -17.22 26.12
CA ASP A 315 23.58 -16.05 27.01
C ASP A 315 24.65 -15.01 26.61
N ALA A 316 25.79 -15.48 26.15
CA ALA A 316 26.89 -14.62 25.69
C ALA A 316 26.49 -13.80 24.47
N ASP A 317 25.72 -14.38 23.53
CA ASP A 317 25.22 -13.66 22.36
C ASP A 317 24.12 -12.67 22.75
N VAL A 318 23.17 -13.06 23.59
CA VAL A 318 22.12 -12.16 24.09
C VAL A 318 22.76 -10.93 24.75
N ARG A 319 23.72 -11.16 25.63
CA ARG A 319 24.45 -10.10 26.37
C ARG A 319 25.23 -9.21 25.39
N ARG A 320 26.05 -9.82 24.55
CA ARG A 320 26.88 -9.11 23.56
C ARG A 320 26.01 -8.19 22.67
N ILE A 321 24.91 -8.71 22.15
CA ILE A 321 24.02 -7.97 21.24
C ILE A 321 23.41 -6.77 21.97
N LEU A 322 22.75 -7.01 23.11
CA LEU A 322 22.05 -5.95 23.82
C LEU A 322 23.00 -4.90 24.40
N GLU A 323 24.15 -5.30 24.98
CA GLU A 323 25.14 -4.37 25.50
C GLU A 323 25.79 -3.54 24.39
N SER A 324 26.06 -4.11 23.21
CA SER A 324 26.57 -3.35 22.05
C SER A 324 25.57 -2.33 21.54
N LEU A 325 24.27 -2.62 21.62
CA LEU A 325 23.20 -1.67 21.33
C LEU A 325 23.00 -0.65 22.46
N GLY A 326 23.69 -0.81 23.61
CA GLY A 326 23.69 0.10 24.75
C GLY A 326 22.57 -0.13 25.75
N PHE A 327 21.97 -1.31 25.77
CA PHE A 327 21.13 -1.76 26.87
C PHE A 327 22.03 -2.20 28.06
N ALA A 328 21.58 -2.00 29.29
CA ALA A 328 22.28 -2.49 30.45
C ALA A 328 21.56 -3.71 31.05
N LEU A 329 22.27 -4.84 31.16
CA LEU A 329 21.71 -6.10 31.62
C LEU A 329 22.14 -6.33 33.07
N HIS A 330 21.19 -6.54 33.97
CA HIS A 330 21.37 -6.81 35.37
C HIS A 330 20.87 -8.21 35.75
N ALA A 331 21.36 -8.75 36.87
CA ALA A 331 20.78 -9.97 37.43
C ALA A 331 19.29 -9.75 37.75
N PRO A 332 18.44 -10.77 37.60
CA PRO A 332 17.01 -10.62 37.87
C PRO A 332 16.77 -10.18 39.32
N SER A 333 16.00 -9.09 39.48
CA SER A 333 15.58 -8.63 40.81
C SER A 333 14.20 -9.17 41.18
N THR A 334 13.94 -9.32 42.47
CA THR A 334 12.60 -9.67 42.98
C THR A 334 11.62 -8.50 42.92
N ALA A 335 12.12 -7.29 42.66
CA ALA A 335 11.31 -6.05 42.63
C ALA A 335 10.47 -5.88 41.37
N LEU A 336 10.86 -6.47 40.23
CA LEU A 336 10.02 -6.51 39.03
C LEU A 336 9.02 -7.64 39.18
N GLY A 337 7.90 -7.37 39.86
CA GLY A 337 6.78 -8.27 39.99
C GLY A 337 6.24 -8.68 38.63
N ALA A 338 5.70 -9.89 38.56
CA ALA A 338 4.99 -10.38 37.36
C ALA A 338 3.88 -9.42 36.98
N GLY A 339 3.97 -8.78 35.77
CA GLY A 339 2.90 -7.97 35.26
C GLY A 339 1.61 -8.80 35.01
N PRO A 340 0.45 -8.18 34.69
CA PRO A 340 -0.87 -8.83 34.66
C PRO A 340 -1.06 -9.96 33.64
N SER A 341 -0.04 -10.32 32.86
CA SER A 341 -0.08 -11.43 31.88
C SER A 341 0.36 -12.80 32.42
N THR A 342 0.57 -12.97 33.72
CA THR A 342 1.09 -14.20 34.34
C THR A 342 0.02 -15.12 34.95
N ALA A 343 -1.22 -15.08 34.47
CA ALA A 343 -2.31 -15.92 34.96
C ALA A 343 -2.32 -17.37 34.44
N LEU A 344 -1.25 -17.88 33.84
CA LEU A 344 -1.11 -19.29 33.44
C LEU A 344 0.28 -19.83 33.91
N GLY A 345 0.31 -20.34 35.16
CA GLY A 345 1.20 -21.40 35.63
C GLY A 345 2.70 -21.23 35.35
N ALA A 346 3.30 -20.08 35.67
CA ALA A 346 4.75 -19.94 35.65
C ALA A 346 5.29 -20.07 37.07
N SER A 347 6.05 -21.14 37.36
CA SER A 347 7.03 -21.16 38.41
C SER A 347 7.86 -19.87 38.36
N ALA A 348 8.09 -19.21 39.49
CA ALA A 348 8.95 -18.05 39.64
C ALA A 348 10.38 -18.41 39.20
N GLY A 349 10.64 -18.45 37.89
CA GLY A 349 11.96 -18.73 37.32
C GLY A 349 12.84 -17.51 37.43
N THR A 350 13.89 -17.61 38.20
CA THR A 350 14.99 -16.64 38.32
C THR A 350 15.88 -16.56 37.09
N GLU A 351 15.43 -17.07 35.93
CA GLU A 351 16.24 -17.22 34.72
C GLU A 351 15.98 -16.13 33.72
N GLY A 352 16.88 -15.16 33.61
CA GLY A 352 16.79 -14.05 32.66
C GLY A 352 17.61 -12.85 33.10
N TRP A 353 17.19 -11.68 32.65
CA TRP A 353 17.82 -10.39 32.95
C TRP A 353 16.78 -9.30 33.21
N ASP A 354 17.12 -8.37 34.08
CA ASP A 354 16.48 -7.06 34.10
C ASP A 354 17.26 -6.14 33.17
N VAL A 355 16.60 -5.58 32.19
CA VAL A 355 17.23 -4.80 31.11
C VAL A 355 16.81 -3.36 31.23
N THR A 356 17.79 -2.47 31.45
CA THR A 356 17.57 -1.01 31.37
C THR A 356 17.64 -0.57 29.91
N VAL A 357 16.54 0.00 29.42
CA VAL A 357 16.43 0.49 28.04
C VAL A 357 17.04 1.90 27.96
N PRO A 358 17.96 2.16 27.00
CA PRO A 358 18.50 3.51 26.82
C PRO A 358 17.43 4.47 26.27
N THR A 359 17.47 5.72 26.70
CA THR A 359 16.45 6.76 26.41
C THR A 359 16.22 7.03 24.92
N ARG A 360 17.19 6.73 24.06
CA ARG A 360 17.07 6.83 22.59
C ARG A 360 16.20 5.73 21.96
N ARG A 361 15.96 4.61 22.67
CA ARG A 361 15.17 3.47 22.19
C ARG A 361 13.71 3.62 22.66
N VAL A 362 13.01 4.53 21.97
CA VAL A 362 11.61 4.85 22.24
C VAL A 362 10.65 3.73 21.82
N ASP A 363 11.13 2.78 21.04
CA ASP A 363 10.42 1.62 20.49
C ASP A 363 10.42 0.42 21.43
N CYS A 364 11.41 0.30 22.33
CA CYS A 364 11.54 -0.84 23.23
C CYS A 364 10.73 -0.63 24.53
N LEU A 365 9.48 -1.09 24.50
CA LEU A 365 8.53 -0.92 25.62
C LEU A 365 8.10 -2.24 26.25
N ARG A 366 8.38 -3.36 25.60
CA ARG A 366 7.94 -4.71 25.99
C ARG A 366 9.08 -5.72 25.85
N GLU A 367 8.96 -6.86 26.55
CA GLU A 367 9.92 -7.97 26.44
C GLU A 367 10.16 -8.44 25.01
N VAL A 368 9.09 -8.47 24.18
CA VAL A 368 9.20 -8.91 22.79
C VAL A 368 10.07 -7.99 21.94
N ASP A 369 10.10 -6.70 22.27
CA ASP A 369 10.92 -5.72 21.56
C ASP A 369 12.42 -5.97 21.80
N LEU A 370 12.79 -6.46 23.01
CA LEU A 370 14.16 -6.92 23.32
C LEU A 370 14.50 -8.24 22.60
N ILE A 371 13.53 -9.15 22.49
CA ILE A 371 13.71 -10.42 21.75
C ILE A 371 13.93 -10.15 20.27
N GLU A 372 13.24 -9.17 19.70
CA GLU A 372 13.45 -8.72 18.32
C GLU A 372 14.89 -8.25 18.10
N GLU A 373 15.43 -7.43 19.00
CA GLU A 373 16.82 -6.97 18.91
C GLU A 373 17.82 -8.13 18.93
N VAL A 374 17.59 -9.11 19.81
CA VAL A 374 18.41 -10.32 19.82
C VAL A 374 18.29 -11.09 18.50
N ALA A 375 17.07 -11.31 17.99
CA ALA A 375 16.84 -12.07 16.77
C ALA A 375 17.47 -11.41 15.54
N ARG A 376 17.30 -10.08 15.39
CA ARG A 376 17.85 -9.29 14.30
C ARG A 376 19.37 -9.42 14.16
N HIS A 377 20.07 -9.29 15.28
CA HIS A 377 21.52 -9.33 15.32
C HIS A 377 22.12 -10.73 15.47
N TYR A 378 21.37 -11.69 16.03
CA TYR A 378 21.75 -13.11 15.97
C TYR A 378 21.72 -13.61 14.51
N GLY A 379 20.74 -13.15 13.73
CA GLY A 379 20.51 -13.45 12.33
C GLY A 379 19.30 -14.35 12.12
N PHE A 380 18.33 -13.86 11.35
CA PHE A 380 17.11 -14.61 11.02
C PHE A 380 17.39 -15.89 10.22
N ASP A 381 18.50 -15.91 9.47
CA ASP A 381 18.99 -17.07 8.72
C ASP A 381 19.45 -18.24 9.60
N ARG A 382 19.76 -17.95 10.88
CA ARG A 382 20.14 -18.96 11.86
C ARG A 382 18.96 -19.53 12.64
N LEU A 383 17.79 -18.93 12.51
CA LEU A 383 16.59 -19.38 13.22
C LEU A 383 15.94 -20.54 12.45
N PRO A 384 15.39 -21.56 13.16
CA PRO A 384 14.75 -22.69 12.50
C PRO A 384 13.49 -22.26 11.78
N VAL A 385 13.34 -22.69 10.54
CA VAL A 385 12.09 -22.57 9.80
C VAL A 385 11.19 -23.75 10.18
N THR A 386 10.10 -23.48 10.89
CA THR A 386 9.15 -24.49 11.33
C THR A 386 7.75 -24.18 10.86
N PHE A 387 6.98 -25.22 10.55
CA PHE A 387 5.55 -25.07 10.39
C PHE A 387 4.85 -25.20 11.74
N PRO A 388 3.87 -24.36 12.05
CA PRO A 388 3.04 -24.57 13.24
C PRO A 388 2.36 -25.93 13.17
N ALA A 389 2.27 -26.62 14.30
CA ALA A 389 1.53 -27.86 14.38
C ALA A 389 0.05 -27.60 14.03
N LEU A 390 -0.44 -28.31 13.01
CA LEU A 390 -1.86 -28.24 12.67
C LEU A 390 -2.64 -29.04 13.73
N THR A 391 -3.26 -28.35 14.66
CA THR A 391 -4.06 -28.92 15.75
C THR A 391 -5.53 -29.14 15.33
N SER A 392 -5.94 -28.56 14.22
CA SER A 392 -7.27 -28.71 13.64
C SER A 392 -7.18 -28.79 12.12
N ALA A 393 -8.15 -29.42 11.48
CA ALA A 393 -8.26 -29.36 10.02
C ALA A 393 -8.38 -27.89 9.56
N PRO A 394 -7.73 -27.52 8.46
CA PRO A 394 -7.89 -26.19 7.90
C PRO A 394 -9.38 -25.96 7.55
N PRO A 395 -9.88 -24.73 7.69
CA PRO A 395 -11.26 -24.44 7.29
C PRO A 395 -11.42 -24.76 5.79
N PRO A 396 -12.62 -25.19 5.37
CA PRO A 396 -12.88 -25.42 3.96
C PRO A 396 -12.60 -24.15 3.15
N VAL A 397 -12.05 -24.34 1.95
CA VAL A 397 -11.78 -23.21 1.05
C VAL A 397 -13.11 -22.51 0.74
N ASP A 398 -13.13 -21.17 0.80
CA ASP A 398 -14.31 -20.40 0.43
C ASP A 398 -14.77 -20.78 -0.99
N PRO A 399 -16.02 -21.20 -1.18
CA PRO A 399 -16.56 -21.56 -2.48
C PRO A 399 -16.37 -20.47 -3.55
N ARG A 400 -16.36 -19.21 -3.16
CA ARG A 400 -16.12 -18.06 -4.03
C ARG A 400 -14.74 -18.10 -4.70
N ILE A 401 -13.71 -18.51 -3.94
CA ILE A 401 -12.34 -18.65 -4.46
C ILE A 401 -12.30 -19.76 -5.50
N MET A 402 -12.96 -20.88 -5.22
CA MET A 402 -13.00 -22.01 -6.15
C MET A 402 -13.73 -21.65 -7.44
N ARG A 403 -14.87 -20.96 -7.36
CA ARG A 403 -15.62 -20.47 -8.52
C ARG A 403 -14.84 -19.47 -9.35
N ALA A 404 -14.21 -18.47 -8.70
CA ALA A 404 -13.37 -17.53 -9.41
C ALA A 404 -12.21 -18.22 -10.15
N ARG A 405 -11.59 -19.22 -9.54
CA ARG A 405 -10.55 -20.05 -10.19
C ARG A 405 -11.09 -20.82 -11.38
N GLN A 406 -12.27 -21.41 -11.27
CA GLN A 406 -12.95 -22.10 -12.34
C GLN A 406 -13.27 -21.17 -13.52
N LEU A 407 -13.81 -19.98 -13.24
CA LEU A 407 -14.12 -18.99 -14.27
C LEU A 407 -12.85 -18.50 -14.99
N ARG A 408 -11.75 -18.28 -14.27
CA ARG A 408 -10.44 -17.98 -14.89
C ARG A 408 -10.03 -19.09 -15.87
N THR A 409 -10.15 -20.34 -15.46
CA THR A 409 -9.81 -21.47 -16.34
C THR A 409 -10.67 -21.48 -17.58
N VAL A 410 -11.97 -21.26 -17.46
CA VAL A 410 -12.90 -21.23 -18.59
C VAL A 410 -12.59 -20.09 -19.56
N LEU A 411 -12.34 -18.90 -19.04
CA LEU A 411 -12.07 -17.71 -19.84
C LEU A 411 -10.70 -17.76 -20.52
N THR A 412 -9.67 -18.22 -19.83
CA THR A 412 -8.35 -18.40 -20.43
C THR A 412 -8.36 -19.50 -21.51
N ALA A 413 -9.11 -20.58 -21.29
CA ALA A 413 -9.32 -21.61 -22.31
C ALA A 413 -10.12 -21.09 -23.53
N ALA A 414 -10.95 -20.07 -23.35
CA ALA A 414 -11.64 -19.37 -24.44
C ALA A 414 -10.75 -18.32 -25.14
N GLY A 415 -9.48 -18.20 -24.76
CA GLY A 415 -8.50 -17.29 -25.35
C GLY A 415 -8.52 -15.86 -24.81
N PHE A 416 -9.13 -15.63 -23.64
CA PHE A 416 -9.11 -14.33 -22.98
C PHE A 416 -7.90 -14.22 -22.04
N SER A 417 -7.34 -13.02 -21.94
CA SER A 417 -6.33 -12.65 -20.95
C SER A 417 -6.97 -11.91 -19.78
N GLU A 418 -6.57 -12.25 -18.55
CA GLU A 418 -7.04 -11.53 -17.36
C GLU A 418 -6.37 -10.16 -17.29
N ALA A 419 -7.17 -9.13 -17.07
CA ALA A 419 -6.74 -7.79 -16.74
C ALA A 419 -7.12 -7.48 -15.30
N VAL A 420 -6.31 -6.64 -14.65
CA VAL A 420 -6.60 -6.10 -13.30
C VAL A 420 -6.54 -4.59 -13.43
N THR A 421 -7.68 -3.94 -13.29
CA THR A 421 -7.79 -2.50 -13.43
C THR A 421 -8.12 -1.82 -12.11
N PHE A 422 -7.99 -0.50 -12.05
CA PHE A 422 -8.23 0.23 -10.80
C PHE A 422 -9.71 0.18 -10.39
N GLY A 423 -9.95 0.00 -9.09
CA GLY A 423 -11.29 0.05 -8.50
C GLY A 423 -11.85 1.48 -8.38
N PHE A 424 -11.05 2.49 -8.63
CA PHE A 424 -11.40 3.91 -8.62
C PHE A 424 -11.00 4.55 -9.94
N ILE A 425 -11.89 5.37 -10.50
CA ILE A 425 -11.79 5.95 -11.84
C ILE A 425 -12.30 7.39 -11.85
N GLY A 426 -12.12 8.08 -12.98
CA GLY A 426 -12.67 9.42 -13.19
C GLY A 426 -14.20 9.42 -13.27
N GLU A 427 -14.83 10.46 -12.72
CA GLU A 427 -16.28 10.57 -12.66
C GLU A 427 -16.94 10.56 -14.05
N ALA A 428 -16.35 11.24 -15.03
CA ALA A 428 -16.86 11.29 -16.40
C ALA A 428 -16.93 9.90 -17.05
N SER A 429 -15.90 9.07 -16.89
CA SER A 429 -15.88 7.70 -17.39
C SER A 429 -16.87 6.80 -16.63
N ALA A 430 -16.97 6.97 -15.31
CA ALA A 430 -17.88 6.19 -14.48
C ALA A 430 -19.36 6.48 -14.81
N ALA A 431 -19.71 7.75 -15.06
CA ALA A 431 -21.07 8.18 -15.34
C ALA A 431 -21.66 7.52 -16.61
N LEU A 432 -20.83 7.11 -17.55
CA LEU A 432 -21.27 6.39 -18.75
C LEU A 432 -21.89 5.02 -18.42
N PHE A 433 -21.43 4.38 -17.35
CA PHE A 433 -21.80 3.02 -16.96
C PHE A 433 -22.65 2.92 -15.68
N ALA A 434 -22.99 4.05 -15.07
CA ALA A 434 -23.80 4.11 -13.86
C ALA A 434 -25.20 4.67 -14.11
N ALA A 435 -26.16 4.33 -13.26
CA ALA A 435 -27.42 5.07 -13.17
C ALA A 435 -27.17 6.48 -12.60
N ASP A 436 -28.04 7.42 -12.91
CA ASP A 436 -27.90 8.80 -12.46
C ASP A 436 -27.94 8.87 -10.91
N GLY A 437 -26.97 9.53 -10.31
CA GLY A 437 -26.85 9.68 -8.86
C GLY A 437 -26.36 8.44 -8.09
N ASP A 438 -25.99 7.34 -8.76
CA ASP A 438 -25.60 6.07 -8.14
C ASP A 438 -24.10 5.90 -7.92
N LEU A 439 -23.28 6.89 -8.31
CA LEU A 439 -21.82 6.86 -8.12
C LEU A 439 -21.43 7.04 -6.65
N VAL A 440 -20.37 6.35 -6.24
CA VAL A 440 -19.78 6.43 -4.89
C VAL A 440 -18.51 7.27 -4.96
N PRO A 441 -18.53 8.53 -4.46
CA PRO A 441 -17.36 9.41 -4.50
C PRO A 441 -16.34 9.05 -3.43
N ILE A 442 -15.06 9.36 -3.71
CA ILE A 442 -13.94 9.25 -2.77
C ILE A 442 -13.72 10.63 -2.13
N ALA A 443 -13.65 10.68 -0.80
CA ALA A 443 -13.56 11.94 -0.05
C ALA A 443 -12.24 12.70 -0.29
N ASN A 444 -11.14 12.00 -0.53
CA ASN A 444 -9.80 12.55 -0.73
C ASN A 444 -9.06 11.82 -1.86
N PRO A 445 -9.53 11.95 -3.11
CA PRO A 445 -8.93 11.25 -4.24
C PRO A 445 -7.52 11.75 -4.52
N LEU A 446 -6.66 10.87 -5.05
CA LEU A 446 -5.29 11.22 -5.47
C LEU A 446 -5.28 12.26 -6.61
N SER A 447 -6.28 12.20 -7.48
CA SER A 447 -6.53 13.17 -8.56
C SER A 447 -7.96 13.03 -9.06
N GLU A 448 -8.41 13.93 -9.94
CA GLU A 448 -9.72 13.88 -10.58
C GLU A 448 -9.94 12.57 -11.38
N ASN A 449 -8.85 11.95 -11.87
CA ASN A 449 -8.93 10.67 -12.58
C ASN A 449 -9.26 9.48 -11.67
N PHE A 450 -9.32 9.68 -10.34
CA PHE A 450 -9.60 8.65 -9.34
C PHE A 450 -10.67 9.10 -8.35
N ALA A 451 -11.64 9.91 -8.81
CA ALA A 451 -12.60 10.60 -7.96
C ALA A 451 -13.73 9.71 -7.41
N VAL A 452 -14.05 8.61 -8.08
CA VAL A 452 -15.18 7.73 -7.72
C VAL A 452 -14.80 6.25 -7.78
N LEU A 453 -15.52 5.43 -7.03
CA LEU A 453 -15.44 3.97 -7.17
C LEU A 453 -16.14 3.54 -8.47
N ARG A 454 -15.58 2.56 -9.17
CA ARG A 454 -16.10 2.07 -10.46
C ARG A 454 -17.46 1.41 -10.32
N PRO A 455 -18.49 1.81 -11.09
CA PRO A 455 -19.81 1.17 -11.08
C PRO A 455 -19.84 -0.16 -11.88
N SER A 456 -18.84 -0.38 -12.71
CA SER A 456 -18.65 -1.53 -13.60
C SER A 456 -17.15 -1.77 -13.79
N ALA A 457 -16.73 -2.99 -14.12
CA ALA A 457 -15.35 -3.27 -14.53
C ALA A 457 -15.09 -2.90 -16.01
N LEU A 458 -16.15 -2.63 -16.78
CA LEU A 458 -16.04 -2.34 -18.20
C LEU A 458 -15.25 -1.07 -18.55
N PRO A 459 -15.36 0.07 -17.84
CA PRO A 459 -14.53 1.24 -18.14
C PRO A 459 -13.04 0.92 -18.20
N GLY A 460 -12.52 0.22 -17.18
CA GLY A 460 -11.11 -0.17 -17.13
C GLY A 460 -10.73 -1.16 -18.23
N LEU A 461 -11.61 -2.10 -18.56
CA LEU A 461 -11.37 -3.03 -19.67
C LEU A 461 -11.38 -2.34 -21.03
N VAL A 462 -12.28 -1.39 -21.25
CA VAL A 462 -12.35 -0.61 -22.50
C VAL A 462 -11.10 0.27 -22.66
N ASP A 463 -10.61 0.88 -21.57
CA ASP A 463 -9.34 1.59 -21.57
C ASP A 463 -8.17 0.66 -21.90
N ALA A 464 -8.16 -0.54 -21.33
CA ALA A 464 -7.13 -1.55 -21.61
C ALA A 464 -7.19 -2.02 -23.09
N VAL A 465 -8.38 -2.20 -23.66
CA VAL A 465 -8.56 -2.49 -25.08
C VAL A 465 -7.99 -1.35 -25.93
N SER A 466 -8.37 -0.10 -25.64
CA SER A 466 -7.86 1.09 -26.33
C SER A 466 -6.33 1.19 -26.25
N HIS A 467 -5.76 0.94 -25.07
CA HIS A 467 -4.32 0.94 -24.87
C HIS A 467 -3.59 -0.08 -25.75
N ASN A 468 -4.14 -1.30 -25.87
CA ASN A 468 -3.59 -2.35 -26.74
C ASN A 468 -3.75 -1.98 -28.21
N ARG A 469 -4.92 -1.42 -28.61
CA ARG A 469 -5.17 -0.98 -29.99
C ARG A 469 -4.17 0.08 -30.45
N ARG A 470 -3.83 1.05 -29.60
CA ARG A 470 -2.80 2.06 -29.88
C ARG A 470 -1.39 1.48 -30.05
N ARG A 471 -1.18 0.22 -29.62
CA ARG A 471 0.09 -0.54 -29.80
C ARG A 471 -0.02 -1.60 -30.89
N GLU A 472 -0.92 -1.39 -31.84
CA GLU A 472 -1.11 -2.23 -33.02
C GLU A 472 -1.60 -3.66 -32.73
N GLN A 473 -2.00 -3.94 -31.48
CA GLN A 473 -2.66 -5.21 -31.15
C GLN A 473 -4.10 -5.18 -31.65
N ARG A 474 -4.40 -5.86 -32.77
CA ARG A 474 -5.73 -5.82 -33.41
C ARG A 474 -6.75 -6.67 -32.67
N ASP A 475 -6.37 -7.85 -32.26
CA ASP A 475 -7.24 -8.85 -31.67
C ASP A 475 -7.09 -8.83 -30.16
N VAL A 476 -8.03 -8.22 -29.47
CA VAL A 476 -7.95 -8.03 -28.02
C VAL A 476 -9.12 -8.72 -27.34
N ARG A 477 -8.83 -9.65 -26.44
CA ARG A 477 -9.77 -10.40 -25.61
C ARG A 477 -9.35 -10.28 -24.16
N LEU A 478 -10.07 -9.49 -23.40
CA LEU A 478 -9.75 -9.25 -21.99
C LEU A 478 -10.93 -9.61 -21.10
N PHE A 479 -10.64 -10.10 -19.91
CA PHE A 479 -11.63 -10.24 -18.85
C PHE A 479 -11.07 -9.75 -17.52
N GLU A 480 -11.95 -9.41 -16.60
CA GLU A 480 -11.62 -9.08 -15.23
C GLU A 480 -12.65 -9.70 -14.28
N ILE A 481 -12.18 -10.31 -13.20
CA ILE A 481 -13.01 -10.71 -12.06
C ILE A 481 -12.71 -9.74 -10.93
N GLY A 482 -13.66 -8.88 -10.60
CA GLY A 482 -13.44 -7.81 -9.62
C GLY A 482 -14.73 -7.28 -9.01
N ASN A 483 -14.55 -6.30 -8.11
CA ASN A 483 -15.67 -5.64 -7.45
C ASN A 483 -16.10 -4.40 -8.23
N ARG A 484 -17.39 -4.11 -8.19
CA ARG A 484 -18.04 -2.90 -8.66
C ARG A 484 -18.85 -2.30 -7.53
N PHE A 485 -19.12 -1.01 -7.60
CA PHE A 485 -19.69 -0.26 -6.48
C PHE A 485 -20.81 0.65 -6.92
N SER A 486 -21.88 0.71 -6.15
CA SER A 486 -22.96 1.65 -6.35
C SER A 486 -23.57 2.07 -5.00
N ARG A 487 -24.24 3.22 -4.96
CA ARG A 487 -24.94 3.65 -3.74
C ARG A 487 -26.13 2.76 -3.44
N SER A 488 -26.82 2.30 -4.49
CA SER A 488 -28.06 1.51 -4.37
C SER A 488 -27.80 0.05 -3.99
N ALA A 489 -26.75 -0.60 -4.53
CA ALA A 489 -26.45 -2.02 -4.34
C ALA A 489 -25.21 -2.29 -3.49
N GLY A 490 -24.44 -1.25 -3.12
CA GLY A 490 -23.17 -1.39 -2.40
C GLY A 490 -22.08 -2.05 -3.24
N GLU A 491 -21.23 -2.83 -2.61
CA GLU A 491 -20.17 -3.60 -3.24
C GLU A 491 -20.71 -4.93 -3.78
N ARG A 492 -20.46 -5.23 -5.05
CA ARG A 492 -20.86 -6.43 -5.75
C ARG A 492 -19.71 -6.99 -6.56
N ARG A 493 -19.58 -8.31 -6.64
CA ARG A 493 -18.60 -8.98 -7.47
C ARG A 493 -19.14 -9.17 -8.88
N ALA A 494 -18.28 -8.95 -9.88
CA ALA A 494 -18.63 -9.16 -11.27
C ALA A 494 -17.48 -9.84 -12.03
N VAL A 495 -17.83 -10.50 -13.13
CA VAL A 495 -16.90 -10.82 -14.19
C VAL A 495 -17.31 -10.04 -15.42
N ALA A 496 -16.36 -9.27 -15.98
CA ALA A 496 -16.55 -8.51 -17.18
C ALA A 496 -15.62 -9.03 -18.29
N CYS A 497 -16.07 -8.97 -19.53
CA CYS A 497 -15.32 -9.34 -20.72
C CYS A 497 -15.41 -8.23 -21.76
N ALA A 498 -14.34 -8.02 -22.50
CA ALA A 498 -14.31 -7.13 -23.66
C ALA A 498 -13.54 -7.80 -24.81
N TRP A 499 -14.11 -7.76 -26.01
CA TRP A 499 -13.57 -8.41 -27.19
C TRP A 499 -13.72 -7.54 -28.44
N THR A 500 -12.60 -7.33 -29.16
CA THR A 500 -12.56 -6.68 -30.47
C THR A 500 -11.62 -7.41 -31.42
N GLY A 501 -11.74 -7.16 -32.71
CA GLY A 501 -10.93 -7.76 -33.77
C GLY A 501 -11.56 -9.03 -34.33
N VAL A 502 -10.78 -10.09 -34.57
CA VAL A 502 -11.26 -11.32 -35.22
C VAL A 502 -11.64 -12.40 -34.21
N ALA A 503 -12.61 -13.23 -34.57
CA ALA A 503 -13.12 -14.32 -33.75
C ALA A 503 -12.19 -15.56 -33.72
N GLY A 504 -11.37 -15.76 -34.72
CA GLY A 504 -10.35 -16.81 -34.83
C GLY A 504 -8.97 -16.24 -34.99
N GLY A 505 -7.93 -17.01 -34.70
CA GLY A 505 -6.56 -16.62 -35.05
C GLY A 505 -6.36 -16.62 -36.56
N ASP A 506 -5.38 -15.86 -37.04
CA ASP A 506 -4.94 -15.94 -38.42
C ASP A 506 -4.32 -17.31 -38.69
N HIS A 507 -4.97 -18.10 -39.55
CA HIS A 507 -4.58 -19.48 -39.82
C HIS A 507 -4.72 -19.80 -41.29
N TRP A 508 -3.73 -20.49 -41.85
CA TRP A 508 -3.68 -20.83 -43.29
C TRP A 508 -4.87 -21.67 -43.79
N SER A 509 -5.58 -22.39 -42.94
CA SER A 509 -6.67 -23.29 -43.34
C SER A 509 -8.07 -22.68 -43.20
N GLY A 510 -8.21 -21.47 -42.74
CA GLY A 510 -9.50 -20.83 -42.51
C GLY A 510 -9.49 -19.35 -42.75
N GLY A 511 -10.61 -18.78 -43.20
CA GLY A 511 -10.82 -17.33 -43.25
C GLY A 511 -11.01 -16.75 -41.86
N SER A 512 -10.40 -15.60 -41.58
CA SER A 512 -10.73 -14.82 -40.42
C SER A 512 -12.07 -14.12 -40.58
N ARG A 513 -12.91 -14.10 -39.57
CA ARG A 513 -14.12 -13.25 -39.50
C ARG A 513 -14.04 -12.33 -38.29
N GLU A 514 -14.63 -11.19 -38.39
CA GLU A 514 -14.75 -10.28 -37.26
C GLU A 514 -15.59 -10.91 -36.14
N VAL A 515 -15.27 -10.54 -34.90
CA VAL A 515 -16.07 -10.89 -33.72
C VAL A 515 -17.46 -10.27 -33.83
N ASP A 516 -18.47 -10.99 -33.39
CA ASP A 516 -19.85 -10.51 -33.41
C ASP A 516 -20.55 -10.69 -32.05
N PHE A 517 -21.82 -10.30 -32.01
CA PHE A 517 -22.66 -10.41 -30.81
C PHE A 517 -22.75 -11.86 -30.28
N PHE A 518 -22.80 -12.85 -31.20
CA PHE A 518 -22.96 -14.25 -30.79
C PHE A 518 -21.69 -14.83 -30.16
N ASP A 519 -20.53 -14.32 -30.50
CA ASP A 519 -19.26 -14.73 -29.91
C ASP A 519 -19.21 -14.35 -28.42
N ILE A 520 -19.45 -13.06 -28.11
CA ILE A 520 -19.42 -12.62 -26.71
C ILE A 520 -20.60 -13.19 -25.91
N LYS A 521 -21.76 -13.38 -26.55
CA LYS A 521 -22.91 -14.10 -25.95
C LYS A 521 -22.51 -15.51 -25.57
N GLY A 522 -21.85 -16.25 -26.46
CA GLY A 522 -21.37 -17.60 -26.18
C GLY A 522 -20.37 -17.67 -25.03
N VAL A 523 -19.51 -16.65 -24.87
CA VAL A 523 -18.60 -16.53 -23.71
C VAL A 523 -19.40 -16.32 -22.43
N ALA A 524 -20.38 -15.42 -22.44
CA ALA A 524 -21.24 -15.14 -21.29
C ALA A 524 -22.07 -16.38 -20.88
N GLU A 525 -22.60 -17.12 -21.84
CA GLU A 525 -23.29 -18.42 -21.59
C GLU A 525 -22.33 -19.45 -20.96
N ARG A 526 -21.09 -19.57 -21.45
CA ARG A 526 -20.08 -20.45 -20.87
C ARG A 526 -19.71 -20.09 -19.43
N ILE A 527 -19.67 -18.81 -19.08
CA ILE A 527 -19.48 -18.39 -17.69
C ILE A 527 -20.63 -18.93 -16.80
N CYS A 528 -21.87 -18.82 -17.28
CA CYS A 528 -23.04 -19.33 -16.55
C CYS A 528 -23.04 -20.88 -16.48
N GLU A 529 -22.76 -21.56 -17.59
CA GLU A 529 -22.66 -23.02 -17.64
C GLU A 529 -21.62 -23.59 -16.69
N ALA A 530 -20.48 -22.88 -16.53
CA ALA A 530 -19.41 -23.29 -15.62
C ALA A 530 -19.89 -23.43 -14.16
N VAL A 531 -20.95 -22.74 -13.78
CA VAL A 531 -21.58 -22.83 -12.47
C VAL A 531 -22.95 -23.48 -12.51
N LEU A 532 -23.27 -24.22 -13.58
CA LEU A 532 -24.50 -25.00 -13.79
C LEU A 532 -25.77 -24.12 -13.90
N VAL A 533 -25.62 -22.91 -14.39
CA VAL A 533 -26.75 -22.01 -14.68
C VAL A 533 -26.97 -21.93 -16.20
N GLU A 534 -28.16 -22.22 -16.67
CA GLU A 534 -28.58 -21.99 -18.05
C GLU A 534 -29.43 -20.72 -18.11
N PRO A 535 -28.86 -19.57 -18.52
CA PRO A 535 -29.62 -18.34 -18.56
C PRO A 535 -30.50 -18.28 -19.80
N ARG A 536 -31.67 -17.64 -19.68
CA ARG A 536 -32.45 -17.19 -20.80
C ARG A 536 -31.93 -15.86 -21.29
N THR A 537 -31.81 -15.68 -22.60
CA THR A 537 -31.42 -14.42 -23.22
C THR A 537 -32.68 -13.62 -23.59
N GLU A 538 -32.79 -12.39 -23.07
CA GLU A 538 -33.94 -11.51 -23.31
C GLU A 538 -33.48 -10.18 -23.92
N PRO A 539 -34.26 -9.57 -24.87
CA PRO A 539 -33.96 -8.25 -25.36
C PRO A 539 -33.82 -7.25 -24.20
N HIS A 540 -32.78 -6.42 -24.24
CA HIS A 540 -32.52 -5.46 -23.19
C HIS A 540 -31.97 -4.14 -23.74
N ARG A 541 -31.98 -3.08 -22.92
CA ARG A 541 -31.42 -1.76 -23.26
C ARG A 541 -30.55 -1.27 -22.11
N GLU A 542 -29.32 -0.92 -22.46
CA GLU A 542 -28.40 -0.20 -21.58
C GLU A 542 -27.90 1.05 -22.32
N LYS A 543 -27.69 2.16 -21.60
CA LYS A 543 -27.24 3.42 -22.23
C LYS A 543 -25.87 3.34 -22.89
N TRP A 544 -25.05 2.37 -22.44
CA TRP A 544 -23.69 2.16 -22.93
C TRP A 544 -23.58 1.03 -23.97
N LEU A 545 -24.70 0.45 -24.40
CA LEU A 545 -24.77 -0.57 -25.46
C LEU A 545 -25.62 -0.14 -26.64
N VAL A 546 -25.34 -0.73 -27.79
CA VAL A 546 -26.10 -0.48 -29.03
C VAL A 546 -27.49 -1.11 -28.93
N PRO A 547 -28.58 -0.31 -29.08
CA PRO A 547 -29.93 -0.86 -29.13
C PRO A 547 -30.08 -1.90 -30.25
N GLY A 548 -30.79 -3.00 -29.97
CA GLY A 548 -30.95 -4.12 -30.90
C GLY A 548 -29.76 -5.09 -30.99
N ARG A 549 -28.63 -4.73 -30.39
CA ARG A 549 -27.44 -5.61 -30.23
C ARG A 549 -27.07 -5.77 -28.73
N THR A 550 -28.08 -5.86 -27.87
CA THR A 550 -27.99 -5.92 -26.42
C THR A 550 -28.98 -6.93 -25.90
N ALA A 551 -28.54 -7.76 -24.96
CA ALA A 551 -29.41 -8.71 -24.28
C ALA A 551 -29.08 -8.82 -22.80
N ALA A 552 -30.10 -9.07 -21.97
CA ALA A 552 -29.96 -9.52 -20.60
C ALA A 552 -29.87 -11.05 -20.56
N LEU A 553 -29.05 -11.53 -19.62
CA LEU A 553 -29.02 -12.93 -19.21
C LEU A 553 -29.86 -13.06 -17.93
N VAL A 554 -30.91 -13.87 -17.99
CA VAL A 554 -31.90 -14.02 -16.91
C VAL A 554 -31.98 -15.48 -16.49
N SER A 555 -31.90 -15.75 -15.19
CA SER A 555 -32.14 -17.06 -14.60
C SER A 555 -33.19 -16.93 -13.50
N ASP A 556 -34.21 -17.78 -13.56
CA ASP A 556 -35.32 -17.81 -12.60
C ASP A 556 -35.91 -16.41 -12.31
N GLY A 557 -36.09 -15.60 -13.38
CA GLY A 557 -36.63 -14.24 -13.31
C GLY A 557 -35.65 -13.17 -12.80
N THR A 558 -34.42 -13.57 -12.44
CA THR A 558 -33.37 -12.63 -11.95
C THR A 558 -32.36 -12.39 -13.06
N ARG A 559 -32.05 -11.10 -13.33
CA ARG A 559 -30.98 -10.72 -14.25
C ARG A 559 -29.63 -11.03 -13.63
N VAL A 560 -28.89 -11.95 -14.24
CA VAL A 560 -27.53 -12.34 -13.82
C VAL A 560 -26.43 -11.62 -14.60
N GLY A 561 -26.77 -11.01 -15.75
CA GLY A 561 -25.77 -10.30 -16.52
C GLY A 561 -26.36 -9.59 -17.72
N VAL A 562 -25.48 -8.90 -18.46
CA VAL A 562 -25.79 -8.19 -19.70
C VAL A 562 -24.67 -8.43 -20.72
N VAL A 563 -25.03 -8.49 -21.98
CA VAL A 563 -24.10 -8.69 -23.10
C VAL A 563 -24.51 -7.83 -24.28
N GLY A 564 -23.56 -7.27 -25.02
CA GLY A 564 -23.87 -6.48 -26.18
C GLY A 564 -22.66 -5.85 -26.87
N GLN A 565 -22.95 -5.06 -27.91
CA GLN A 565 -21.97 -4.21 -28.57
C GLN A 565 -21.89 -2.86 -27.82
N LEU A 566 -20.70 -2.43 -27.47
CA LEU A 566 -20.44 -1.13 -26.86
C LEU A 566 -20.91 -0.01 -27.82
N ALA A 567 -21.56 1.01 -27.26
CA ALA A 567 -22.01 2.14 -28.05
C ALA A 567 -20.81 2.88 -28.65
N PRO A 568 -20.83 3.19 -29.97
CA PRO A 568 -19.71 3.85 -30.68
C PRO A 568 -19.25 5.14 -30.01
N ALA A 569 -20.17 5.96 -29.51
CA ALA A 569 -19.85 7.19 -28.80
C ALA A 569 -18.99 6.96 -27.53
N ILE A 570 -19.19 5.84 -26.85
CA ILE A 570 -18.37 5.46 -25.68
C ILE A 570 -17.00 4.94 -26.13
N ALA A 571 -16.97 4.12 -27.19
CA ALA A 571 -15.72 3.66 -27.78
C ALA A 571 -14.83 4.84 -28.22
N ASP A 572 -15.43 5.84 -28.90
CA ASP A 572 -14.75 7.07 -29.32
C ASP A 572 -14.20 7.87 -28.10
N THR A 573 -14.98 7.99 -27.01
CA THR A 573 -14.57 8.68 -25.77
C THR A 573 -13.33 8.02 -25.13
N HIS A 574 -13.23 6.70 -25.22
CA HIS A 574 -12.07 5.94 -24.76
C HIS A 574 -10.92 5.89 -25.78
N GLY A 575 -11.06 6.58 -26.93
CA GLY A 575 -10.03 6.69 -27.97
C GLY A 575 -9.79 5.41 -28.76
N LEU A 576 -10.82 4.60 -28.93
CA LEU A 576 -10.81 3.48 -29.87
C LEU A 576 -10.92 3.97 -31.31
N PRO A 577 -10.43 3.23 -32.33
CA PRO A 577 -10.55 3.60 -33.71
C PRO A 577 -12.03 3.72 -34.13
N HIS A 578 -12.37 4.79 -34.87
CA HIS A 578 -13.72 5.03 -35.30
C HIS A 578 -14.26 3.88 -36.20
N GLY A 579 -15.45 3.40 -35.87
CA GLY A 579 -16.11 2.29 -36.58
C GLY A 579 -15.69 0.89 -36.11
N GLU A 580 -14.75 0.77 -35.18
CA GLU A 580 -14.38 -0.52 -34.61
C GLU A 580 -15.43 -1.01 -33.60
N ALA A 581 -15.93 -2.23 -33.81
CA ALA A 581 -16.88 -2.84 -32.88
C ALA A 581 -16.17 -3.47 -31.69
N VAL A 582 -16.61 -3.12 -30.49
CA VAL A 582 -16.21 -3.77 -29.26
C VAL A 582 -17.42 -4.46 -28.63
N TYR A 583 -17.32 -5.72 -28.38
CA TYR A 583 -18.36 -6.52 -27.73
C TYR A 583 -17.99 -6.77 -26.29
N VAL A 584 -18.96 -6.59 -25.39
CA VAL A 584 -18.75 -6.67 -23.95
C VAL A 584 -19.79 -7.52 -23.26
N ALA A 585 -19.43 -8.11 -22.15
CA ALA A 585 -20.33 -8.79 -21.23
C ALA A 585 -19.97 -8.41 -19.78
N GLU A 586 -20.96 -8.23 -18.93
CA GLU A 586 -20.76 -8.12 -17.49
C GLU A 586 -21.79 -8.98 -16.76
N ILE A 587 -21.30 -9.88 -15.91
CA ILE A 587 -22.13 -10.83 -15.15
C ILE A 587 -21.93 -10.56 -13.67
N ASP A 588 -23.03 -10.37 -12.95
CA ASP A 588 -23.07 -10.26 -11.50
C ASP A 588 -22.82 -11.64 -10.90
N LEU A 589 -21.67 -11.83 -10.26
CA LEU A 589 -21.29 -13.11 -9.68
C LEU A 589 -22.10 -13.45 -8.44
N ASP A 590 -22.59 -12.47 -7.70
CA ASP A 590 -23.39 -12.72 -6.51
C ASP A 590 -24.82 -13.19 -6.92
N ALA A 591 -25.38 -12.59 -7.97
CA ALA A 591 -26.65 -13.03 -8.55
C ALA A 591 -26.52 -14.42 -9.23
N LEU A 592 -25.42 -14.64 -9.95
CA LEU A 592 -25.13 -15.92 -10.59
C LEU A 592 -24.94 -17.04 -9.56
N GLU A 593 -24.24 -16.78 -8.45
CA GLU A 593 -24.09 -17.73 -7.34
C GLU A 593 -25.43 -18.05 -6.66
N ALA A 594 -26.29 -17.06 -6.49
CA ALA A 594 -27.63 -17.25 -5.95
C ALA A 594 -28.47 -18.13 -6.89
N ALA A 595 -28.41 -17.90 -8.20
CA ALA A 595 -29.09 -18.72 -9.21
C ALA A 595 -28.55 -20.17 -9.29
N ALA A 596 -27.24 -20.35 -9.10
CA ALA A 596 -26.63 -21.68 -9.06
C ALA A 596 -27.13 -22.53 -7.86
N GLY A 597 -27.34 -21.86 -6.71
CA GLY A 597 -27.84 -22.53 -5.50
C GLY A 597 -26.98 -23.73 -5.09
N SER A 598 -27.64 -24.82 -4.72
CA SER A 598 -27.03 -26.13 -4.35
C SER A 598 -27.02 -27.15 -5.50
N ARG A 599 -27.03 -26.69 -6.73
CA ARG A 599 -27.01 -27.60 -7.90
C ARG A 599 -25.72 -28.41 -7.91
N HIS A 600 -25.87 -29.72 -8.09
CA HIS A 600 -24.77 -30.67 -8.17
C HIS A 600 -24.81 -31.41 -9.50
N VAL A 601 -23.66 -31.61 -10.10
CA VAL A 601 -23.53 -32.50 -11.25
C VAL A 601 -23.85 -33.95 -10.80
N ARG A 602 -24.86 -34.55 -11.44
CA ARG A 602 -25.15 -35.98 -11.26
C ARG A 602 -24.79 -36.69 -12.54
N VAL A 603 -24.08 -37.79 -12.38
CA VAL A 603 -23.78 -38.68 -13.51
C VAL A 603 -25.02 -39.50 -13.79
N GLU A 604 -25.54 -39.40 -15.00
CA GLU A 604 -26.61 -40.26 -15.48
C GLU A 604 -26.02 -41.54 -16.08
N PRO A 605 -26.74 -42.68 -15.97
CA PRO A 605 -26.33 -43.92 -16.61
C PRO A 605 -26.16 -43.76 -18.11
N LEU A 606 -25.14 -44.38 -18.68
CA LEU A 606 -24.97 -44.38 -20.14
C LEU A 606 -26.19 -44.96 -20.84
N PRO A 607 -26.64 -44.35 -21.94
CA PRO A 607 -27.79 -44.84 -22.68
C PRO A 607 -27.54 -46.24 -23.27
N ARG A 608 -28.45 -47.15 -23.04
CA ARG A 608 -28.37 -48.51 -23.57
C ARG A 608 -29.04 -48.69 -24.92
N TYR A 609 -29.98 -47.79 -25.27
CA TYR A 609 -30.76 -47.86 -26.48
C TYR A 609 -30.40 -46.74 -27.47
N PRO A 610 -30.49 -46.97 -28.78
CA PRO A 610 -30.16 -45.99 -29.78
C PRO A 610 -31.14 -44.81 -29.78
N SER A 611 -30.67 -43.64 -30.19
CA SER A 611 -31.51 -42.48 -30.41
C SER A 611 -32.04 -42.45 -31.84
N VAL A 612 -33.20 -41.86 -32.03
CA VAL A 612 -33.79 -41.53 -33.34
C VAL A 612 -33.76 -40.02 -33.53
N THR A 613 -33.25 -39.58 -34.68
CA THR A 613 -33.16 -38.14 -35.00
C THR A 613 -34.15 -37.82 -36.11
N ARG A 614 -34.85 -36.66 -35.99
CA ARG A 614 -35.75 -36.07 -37.00
C ARG A 614 -35.44 -34.62 -37.13
N ASP A 615 -35.49 -34.14 -38.38
CA ASP A 615 -35.28 -32.74 -38.69
C ASP A 615 -36.64 -32.14 -39.09
N ILE A 616 -36.89 -30.93 -38.64
CA ILE A 616 -38.03 -30.10 -39.09
C ILE A 616 -37.51 -28.75 -39.58
N SER A 617 -38.17 -28.21 -40.57
CA SER A 617 -38.00 -26.83 -41.03
C SER A 617 -39.33 -26.13 -40.93
N VAL A 618 -39.39 -25.00 -40.25
CA VAL A 618 -40.61 -24.25 -40.02
C VAL A 618 -40.41 -22.77 -40.39
N LEU A 619 -41.40 -22.18 -41.01
CA LEU A 619 -41.49 -20.74 -41.24
C LEU A 619 -42.12 -20.13 -40.01
N LEU A 620 -41.44 -19.14 -39.45
CA LEU A 620 -41.81 -18.41 -38.25
C LEU A 620 -41.66 -16.91 -38.47
N ASP A 621 -42.27 -16.11 -37.60
CA ASP A 621 -42.01 -14.67 -37.54
C ASP A 621 -40.53 -14.42 -37.24
N ASP A 622 -39.90 -13.48 -37.95
CA ASP A 622 -38.45 -13.22 -37.82
C ASP A 622 -38.09 -12.56 -36.51
N THR A 623 -39.07 -11.99 -35.79
CA THR A 623 -38.94 -11.40 -34.46
C THR A 623 -39.08 -12.41 -33.34
N LEU A 624 -39.55 -13.65 -33.60
CA LEU A 624 -39.75 -14.70 -32.61
C LEU A 624 -38.40 -15.28 -32.16
N PRO A 625 -38.05 -15.19 -30.87
CA PRO A 625 -36.80 -15.77 -30.37
C PRO A 625 -36.78 -17.32 -30.51
N ALA A 626 -35.66 -17.86 -31.02
CA ALA A 626 -35.49 -19.32 -31.14
C ALA A 626 -35.60 -20.03 -29.79
N ALA A 627 -35.27 -19.32 -28.67
CA ALA A 627 -35.46 -19.85 -27.31
C ALA A 627 -36.95 -20.18 -27.00
N ASP A 628 -37.89 -19.33 -27.47
CA ASP A 628 -39.32 -19.56 -27.25
C ASP A 628 -39.82 -20.74 -28.08
N VAL A 629 -39.31 -20.88 -29.29
CA VAL A 629 -39.55 -22.02 -30.16
C VAL A 629 -39.08 -23.32 -29.50
N ARG A 630 -37.86 -23.33 -28.97
CA ARG A 630 -37.32 -24.50 -28.22
C ARG A 630 -38.13 -24.80 -26.97
N ALA A 631 -38.56 -23.80 -26.22
CA ALA A 631 -39.35 -23.95 -25.02
C ALA A 631 -40.70 -24.60 -25.39
N THR A 632 -41.36 -24.15 -26.44
CA THR A 632 -42.61 -24.72 -26.94
C THR A 632 -42.45 -26.18 -27.38
N ILE A 633 -41.37 -26.48 -28.12
CA ILE A 633 -41.05 -27.85 -28.54
C ILE A 633 -40.85 -28.78 -27.31
N ARG A 634 -40.07 -28.32 -26.32
CA ARG A 634 -39.83 -29.11 -25.11
C ARG A 634 -41.10 -29.34 -24.27
N ALA A 635 -41.97 -28.34 -24.22
CA ALA A 635 -43.26 -28.46 -23.52
C ALA A 635 -44.27 -29.40 -24.22
N ALA A 636 -44.24 -29.41 -25.54
CA ALA A 636 -45.14 -30.23 -26.34
C ALA A 636 -44.67 -31.68 -26.50
N ALA A 637 -43.37 -31.92 -26.43
CA ALA A 637 -42.79 -33.23 -26.67
C ALA A 637 -42.82 -34.13 -25.43
N PRO A 638 -42.92 -35.46 -25.62
CA PRO A 638 -42.79 -36.40 -24.51
C PRO A 638 -41.38 -36.40 -23.92
N ALA A 639 -41.23 -36.98 -22.71
CA ALA A 639 -39.94 -37.07 -21.99
C ALA A 639 -38.83 -37.81 -22.78
N THR A 640 -39.19 -38.48 -23.86
CA THR A 640 -38.24 -39.12 -24.77
C THR A 640 -37.50 -38.16 -25.67
N LEU A 641 -37.91 -36.88 -25.77
CA LEU A 641 -37.14 -35.83 -26.45
C LEU A 641 -35.94 -35.40 -25.58
N VAL A 642 -34.74 -35.85 -25.94
CA VAL A 642 -33.53 -35.61 -25.17
C VAL A 642 -32.74 -34.38 -25.65
N ARG A 643 -32.95 -33.95 -26.90
CA ARG A 643 -32.21 -32.80 -27.48
C ARG A 643 -33.00 -32.10 -28.58
N VAL A 644 -32.94 -30.78 -28.55
CA VAL A 644 -33.37 -29.88 -29.63
C VAL A 644 -32.17 -29.04 -30.00
N ARG A 645 -31.83 -28.97 -31.31
CA ARG A 645 -30.73 -28.19 -31.84
C ARG A 645 -31.14 -27.50 -33.13
N GLU A 646 -30.95 -26.19 -33.18
CA GLU A 646 -30.98 -25.43 -34.42
C GLU A 646 -29.74 -25.76 -35.26
N PHE A 647 -29.92 -25.97 -36.57
CA PHE A 647 -28.76 -26.17 -37.45
C PHE A 647 -28.79 -25.34 -38.71
N ASP A 648 -29.91 -24.67 -39.00
CA ASP A 648 -29.98 -23.70 -40.08
C ASP A 648 -31.04 -22.61 -39.81
N ARG A 649 -30.73 -21.38 -40.22
CA ARG A 649 -31.65 -20.24 -40.23
C ARG A 649 -31.49 -19.52 -41.55
N TYR A 650 -32.53 -19.57 -42.37
CA TYR A 650 -32.52 -19.00 -43.70
C TYR A 650 -33.56 -17.92 -43.83
N GLN A 651 -33.16 -16.77 -44.36
CA GLN A 651 -33.98 -15.64 -44.73
C GLN A 651 -33.50 -15.15 -46.11
N GLY A 652 -34.38 -15.15 -47.11
CA GLY A 652 -33.98 -14.80 -48.47
C GLY A 652 -34.98 -15.29 -49.52
N LYS A 653 -34.52 -15.54 -50.74
CA LYS A 653 -35.40 -15.87 -51.87
C LYS A 653 -36.33 -17.04 -51.55
N GLY A 654 -37.65 -16.80 -51.64
CA GLY A 654 -38.70 -17.78 -51.39
C GLY A 654 -39.22 -17.79 -49.96
N ILE A 655 -38.76 -16.85 -49.09
CA ILE A 655 -39.28 -16.62 -47.74
C ILE A 655 -39.90 -15.19 -47.73
N PRO A 656 -41.11 -14.99 -47.16
CA PRO A 656 -41.65 -13.64 -46.93
C PRO A 656 -40.69 -12.78 -46.08
N ASP A 657 -40.70 -11.45 -46.31
CA ASP A 657 -39.75 -10.51 -45.69
C ASP A 657 -39.85 -10.48 -44.14
N ASP A 658 -41.06 -10.78 -43.60
CA ASP A 658 -41.36 -10.84 -42.16
C ASP A 658 -41.19 -12.23 -41.57
N LYS A 659 -40.68 -13.19 -42.33
CA LYS A 659 -40.52 -14.59 -41.90
C LYS A 659 -39.08 -15.08 -41.99
N VAL A 660 -38.82 -16.11 -41.23
CA VAL A 660 -37.57 -16.87 -41.25
C VAL A 660 -37.85 -18.38 -41.29
N SER A 661 -37.07 -19.08 -42.08
CA SER A 661 -37.07 -20.56 -42.04
C SER A 661 -36.06 -21.02 -40.98
N LEU A 662 -36.56 -21.61 -39.92
CA LEU A 662 -35.74 -22.21 -38.85
C LEU A 662 -35.76 -23.73 -38.99
N SER A 663 -34.56 -24.30 -39.11
CA SER A 663 -34.38 -25.77 -39.19
C SER A 663 -33.87 -26.31 -37.87
N LEU A 664 -34.60 -27.28 -37.31
CA LEU A 664 -34.31 -27.83 -35.99
C LEU A 664 -34.15 -29.35 -36.07
N ARG A 665 -33.17 -29.86 -35.35
CA ARG A 665 -32.91 -31.28 -35.17
C ARG A 665 -33.42 -31.72 -33.81
N LEU A 666 -34.33 -32.67 -33.79
CA LEU A 666 -34.92 -33.27 -32.61
C LEU A 666 -34.38 -34.69 -32.43
N THR A 667 -33.82 -34.97 -31.23
CA THR A 667 -33.27 -36.28 -30.92
C THR A 667 -34.13 -36.91 -29.83
N PHE A 668 -34.70 -38.11 -30.14
CA PHE A 668 -35.55 -38.85 -29.24
C PHE A 668 -34.83 -40.12 -28.75
N ARG A 669 -34.99 -40.47 -27.51
CA ARG A 669 -34.43 -41.67 -26.92
C ARG A 669 -35.23 -42.08 -25.67
N SER A 670 -35.44 -43.37 -25.50
CA SER A 670 -35.97 -43.94 -24.25
C SER A 670 -34.83 -44.57 -23.44
N SER A 671 -34.98 -44.58 -22.11
CA SER A 671 -34.05 -45.22 -21.16
C SER A 671 -34.24 -46.72 -21.05
N ASP A 672 -35.39 -47.23 -21.46
CA ASP A 672 -35.86 -48.62 -21.21
C ASP A 672 -36.04 -49.49 -22.44
N ARG A 673 -36.16 -48.89 -23.65
CA ARG A 673 -36.37 -49.60 -24.93
C ARG A 673 -35.96 -48.77 -26.16
N THR A 674 -35.90 -49.41 -27.31
CA THR A 674 -35.83 -48.75 -28.61
C THR A 674 -37.19 -48.15 -28.96
N LEU A 675 -37.21 -46.88 -29.39
CA LEU A 675 -38.42 -46.19 -29.85
C LEU A 675 -38.83 -46.74 -31.21
N THR A 676 -40.14 -46.86 -31.44
CA THR A 676 -40.73 -47.18 -32.77
C THR A 676 -40.89 -45.93 -33.59
N ASP A 677 -40.91 -46.05 -34.92
CA ASP A 677 -41.17 -44.94 -35.84
C ASP A 677 -42.53 -44.28 -35.56
N ALA A 678 -43.56 -45.05 -35.22
CA ALA A 678 -44.87 -44.51 -34.90
C ALA A 678 -44.89 -43.62 -33.66
N GLU A 679 -44.13 -43.96 -32.62
CA GLU A 679 -44.00 -43.14 -31.40
C GLU A 679 -43.26 -41.80 -31.68
N VAL A 680 -42.20 -41.87 -32.50
CA VAL A 680 -41.45 -40.69 -32.87
C VAL A 680 -42.30 -39.80 -33.76
N GLN A 681 -43.07 -40.37 -34.70
CA GLN A 681 -43.95 -39.59 -35.58
C GLN A 681 -45.07 -38.90 -34.78
N ALA A 682 -45.71 -39.59 -33.85
CA ALA A 682 -46.72 -39.00 -32.97
C ALA A 682 -46.17 -37.82 -32.15
N ALA A 683 -44.91 -37.95 -31.63
CA ALA A 683 -44.23 -36.86 -30.94
C ALA A 683 -43.92 -35.67 -31.88
N MET A 684 -43.53 -35.93 -33.13
CA MET A 684 -43.29 -34.93 -34.16
C MET A 684 -44.58 -34.19 -34.52
N ASP A 685 -45.69 -34.91 -34.70
CA ASP A 685 -46.98 -34.33 -35.03
C ASP A 685 -47.48 -33.39 -33.92
N ALA A 686 -47.36 -33.83 -32.66
CA ALA A 686 -47.71 -33.01 -31.49
C ALA A 686 -46.86 -31.74 -31.40
N VAL A 687 -45.55 -31.83 -31.67
CA VAL A 687 -44.64 -30.66 -31.72
C VAL A 687 -45.05 -29.68 -32.83
N LEU A 688 -45.30 -30.17 -34.04
CA LEU A 688 -45.69 -29.34 -35.20
C LEU A 688 -47.03 -28.67 -34.97
N ASP A 689 -48.02 -29.38 -34.44
CA ASP A 689 -49.35 -28.83 -34.14
C ASP A 689 -49.27 -27.75 -33.07
N THR A 690 -48.43 -27.95 -32.04
CA THR A 690 -48.24 -26.95 -31.01
C THR A 690 -47.51 -25.72 -31.54
N LEU A 691 -46.48 -25.88 -32.37
CA LEU A 691 -45.79 -24.79 -32.99
C LEU A 691 -46.70 -23.96 -33.91
N LYS A 692 -47.57 -24.65 -34.68
CA LYS A 692 -48.58 -24.02 -35.50
C LYS A 692 -49.59 -23.21 -34.68
N THR A 693 -50.08 -23.81 -33.58
CA THR A 693 -51.11 -23.17 -32.76
C THR A 693 -50.53 -22.00 -31.95
N SER A 694 -49.35 -22.16 -31.38
CA SER A 694 -48.75 -21.15 -30.51
C SER A 694 -48.05 -20.02 -31.25
N HIS A 695 -47.44 -20.31 -32.40
CA HIS A 695 -46.57 -19.35 -33.11
C HIS A 695 -46.96 -19.18 -34.60
N GLY A 696 -48.05 -19.77 -35.05
CA GLY A 696 -48.42 -19.67 -36.46
C GLY A 696 -47.39 -20.32 -37.39
N ALA A 697 -46.62 -21.29 -36.91
CA ALA A 697 -45.58 -21.93 -37.71
C ALA A 697 -46.15 -22.68 -38.90
N VAL A 698 -45.49 -22.58 -40.05
CA VAL A 698 -45.82 -23.35 -41.26
C VAL A 698 -44.66 -24.28 -41.58
N GLN A 699 -44.92 -25.59 -41.64
CA GLN A 699 -43.89 -26.54 -42.01
C GLN A 699 -43.46 -26.32 -43.47
N ARG A 700 -42.16 -26.35 -43.72
CA ARG A 700 -41.55 -26.19 -45.03
C ARG A 700 -41.07 -27.51 -45.59
#